data_629767a8ad151e47a80a874b34107509
#
_entry.id   629767a8ad151e47a80a874b34107509
#
_cell.length_a   1.000
_cell.length_b   1.000
_cell.length_c   1.000
_cell.angle_alpha   90.00
_cell.angle_beta   90.00
_cell.angle_gamma   90.00
#
_symmetry.space_group_name_H-M   'P 1'
#
loop_
_entity.id
_entity.type
_entity.pdbx_description
1 polymer ?
#
loop_
_entity_poly.entity_id
_entity_poly.type
_entity_poly.pdbx_seq_one_letter_code
_entity_poly.pdbx_strand_id
1 'polypeptide(L)'
;MNKNQQKNRMGAVIILLAAVCLNGYAQKDSTKVASNSKEEGNRNVMLNAASANGPREISIGLPGGDVNVLENGLPVVYNSNPHNVNTHWRGDSSLGHTGLLKISETAITTGNIGYAVNSFTELGLNKEKKMNGVLNYGTNHFGKQQFDFNLNGSIGKDWFYSGSIYQNFDPGSFKLRFAQYQDRTQIYKFALTKFYNEGRGQLSAIYHYSNSHWLSNATTGAPFIYVGDGSVKEIPGFGLGTSSYLPNVSDMVYMDMRTGEMKKISLYDATASKGNQLTVLNRYRWDNGLEWKINMKYDHALGSYLYQTPMSMEQKVLADGYSTKGLDGALNPYEGYVQSRMSCFNRGNIDEFFFTTELSRKYDYMTWRVGVNEWYYDVDYASNTTMYDHTVEEYPQMLYSADTKDIHHYGNTPYYNLNQNASEYYKGHENKLALYATHDWDITDQWNVYYGARFEYQRLAGKNLAVYNAEGNPVGRFAGYHIGAVAADGTKIAPRHFSYDWLNMAFTAAATYKMTKQFGFTADFTYNTQRPNMSNFAPAEMPNVDKITIPLGRAGIYFNNDWISLTSLFSYIAKTNNNSTLNLINPNNDKDIKAAALSYDIETIGWTTDAVVKPFKGFDFHFLFTYQSPKYKKYETGVTFSDGTTSGINATGNIVTEIPKVLIELDPSYNITKDLKVWASFRYFSKTYANIKNAYYFNGRWETFGGINWNVNKHLSLSGTVINFLNQTGAKGSISGAELVDKENAAAYNGAWMAGSYIRPFTVEFAAKITCLLYTSPSPRDSTSSR
;
A
#
# COMPACT_ATOMS: atom_id res chain seq x y z
N MET A 1 -29.63 1.89 -18.46
CA MET A 1 -29.66 0.46 -18.88
C MET A 1 -30.17 -0.39 -17.74
N ASN A 2 -31.18 -1.23 -17.94
CA ASN A 2 -31.94 -1.91 -16.89
C ASN A 2 -31.06 -2.97 -16.17
N LYS A 3 -31.04 -2.99 -14.83
CA LYS A 3 -30.25 -3.91 -13.98
C LYS A 3 -30.38 -5.39 -14.36
N ASN A 4 -31.54 -5.78 -14.90
CA ASN A 4 -31.79 -7.15 -15.34
C ASN A 4 -31.11 -7.53 -16.67
N GLN A 5 -30.85 -6.57 -17.55
CA GLN A 5 -30.13 -6.85 -18.81
C GLN A 5 -28.62 -7.02 -18.58
N GLN A 6 -28.04 -6.38 -17.58
CA GLN A 6 -26.62 -6.59 -17.22
C GLN A 6 -26.39 -7.94 -16.55
N LYS A 7 -27.31 -8.38 -15.66
CA LYS A 7 -27.23 -9.71 -15.02
C LYS A 7 -27.36 -10.85 -16.05
N ASN A 8 -28.26 -10.71 -17.02
CA ASN A 8 -28.46 -11.73 -18.04
C ASN A 8 -27.32 -11.81 -19.07
N ARG A 9 -26.66 -10.68 -19.38
CA ARG A 9 -25.47 -10.67 -20.25
C ARG A 9 -24.24 -11.24 -19.56
N MET A 10 -24.04 -10.99 -18.26
CA MET A 10 -22.95 -11.61 -17.47
C MET A 10 -23.18 -13.11 -17.28
N GLY A 11 -24.39 -13.55 -16.99
CA GLY A 11 -24.69 -14.97 -16.90
C GLY A 11 -24.44 -15.74 -18.21
N ALA A 12 -24.76 -15.12 -19.35
CA ALA A 12 -24.55 -15.72 -20.68
C ALA A 12 -23.05 -15.85 -21.03
N VAL A 13 -22.19 -14.86 -20.61
CA VAL A 13 -20.73 -14.93 -20.85
C VAL A 13 -20.11 -16.02 -19.98
N ILE A 14 -20.54 -16.20 -18.74
CA ILE A 14 -20.06 -17.26 -17.85
C ILE A 14 -20.45 -18.64 -18.39
N ILE A 15 -21.67 -18.80 -18.89
CA ILE A 15 -22.17 -20.07 -19.48
C ILE A 15 -21.45 -20.37 -20.79
N LEU A 16 -21.16 -19.39 -21.65
CA LEU A 16 -20.43 -19.59 -22.90
C LEU A 16 -18.96 -19.99 -22.66
N LEU A 17 -18.29 -19.36 -21.67
CA LEU A 17 -16.92 -19.70 -21.28
C LEU A 17 -16.84 -21.09 -20.63
N ALA A 18 -17.84 -21.47 -19.80
CA ALA A 18 -17.92 -22.79 -19.22
C ALA A 18 -18.17 -23.88 -20.30
N ALA A 19 -18.96 -23.57 -21.33
CA ALA A 19 -19.25 -24.50 -22.43
C ALA A 19 -18.02 -24.77 -23.32
N VAL A 20 -17.16 -23.77 -23.53
CA VAL A 20 -15.89 -23.93 -24.26
C VAL A 20 -14.90 -24.81 -23.48
N CYS A 21 -15.00 -24.78 -22.14
CA CYS A 21 -14.11 -25.54 -21.25
C CYS A 21 -14.48 -27.02 -21.08
N LEU A 22 -15.71 -27.43 -21.41
CA LEU A 22 -16.18 -28.81 -21.18
C LEU A 22 -15.77 -29.83 -22.26
N ASN A 23 -15.23 -29.39 -23.38
CA ASN A 23 -14.93 -30.26 -24.53
C ASN A 23 -13.46 -30.71 -24.63
N GLY A 24 -12.61 -30.51 -23.59
CA GLY A 24 -11.22 -30.95 -23.62
C GLY A 24 -10.99 -32.35 -23.04
N TYR A 25 -10.52 -33.32 -23.85
CA TYR A 25 -10.11 -34.65 -23.39
C TYR A 25 -8.84 -34.64 -22.55
N ALA A 26 -8.81 -35.48 -21.51
CA ALA A 26 -7.80 -35.48 -20.46
C ALA A 26 -6.62 -36.44 -20.74
N GLN A 27 -5.40 -35.97 -20.49
CA GLN A 27 -4.23 -36.82 -20.30
C GLN A 27 -3.62 -36.56 -18.91
N LYS A 28 -3.15 -37.68 -18.27
CA LYS A 28 -2.60 -37.69 -16.90
C LYS A 28 -1.27 -36.92 -16.81
N ASP A 29 -1.15 -36.05 -15.82
CA ASP A 29 0.08 -35.31 -15.54
C ASP A 29 0.61 -35.54 -14.12
N SER A 30 1.93 -35.75 -13.99
CA SER A 30 2.62 -36.21 -12.77
C SER A 30 3.41 -35.12 -12.01
N THR A 31 3.14 -33.84 -12.20
CA THR A 31 3.90 -32.72 -11.60
C THR A 31 3.18 -32.05 -10.43
N LYS A 32 2.83 -32.80 -9.38
CA LYS A 32 1.92 -32.33 -8.31
C LYS A 32 2.52 -31.93 -6.97
N VAL A 33 3.85 -31.95 -6.76
CA VAL A 33 4.39 -31.77 -5.38
C VAL A 33 4.97 -30.37 -5.09
N ALA A 34 5.24 -29.57 -6.12
CA ALA A 34 5.89 -28.25 -5.95
C ALA A 34 4.92 -27.04 -5.79
N SER A 35 3.61 -27.22 -5.99
CA SER A 35 2.65 -26.10 -6.03
C SER A 35 2.16 -25.61 -4.64
N ASN A 36 2.06 -26.48 -3.66
CA ASN A 36 1.40 -26.15 -2.39
C ASN A 36 2.17 -25.16 -1.50
N SER A 37 3.51 -25.23 -1.47
CA SER A 37 4.30 -24.29 -0.64
C SER A 37 4.37 -22.87 -1.20
N LYS A 38 4.27 -22.70 -2.51
CA LYS A 38 4.24 -21.39 -3.17
C LYS A 38 2.90 -20.67 -2.99
N GLU A 39 1.79 -21.43 -3.06
CA GLU A 39 0.44 -20.86 -2.82
C GLU A 39 0.26 -20.39 -1.38
N GLU A 40 0.86 -21.06 -0.41
CA GLU A 40 0.80 -20.68 1.02
C GLU A 40 1.57 -19.39 1.31
N GLY A 41 2.78 -19.27 0.77
CA GLY A 41 3.58 -18.05 0.90
C GLY A 41 2.87 -16.85 0.27
N ASN A 42 2.33 -17.01 -0.93
CA ASN A 42 1.58 -15.96 -1.62
C ASN A 42 0.31 -15.58 -0.85
N ARG A 43 -0.43 -16.57 -0.32
CA ARG A 43 -1.62 -16.32 0.50
C ARG A 43 -1.28 -15.48 1.73
N ASN A 44 -0.27 -15.86 2.50
CA ASN A 44 0.06 -15.17 3.75
C ASN A 44 0.47 -13.72 3.52
N VAL A 45 1.20 -13.42 2.44
CA VAL A 45 1.57 -12.06 2.06
C VAL A 45 0.36 -11.23 1.66
N MET A 46 -0.65 -11.84 1.02
CA MET A 46 -1.86 -11.15 0.54
C MET A 46 -3.01 -11.10 1.55
N LEU A 47 -2.92 -11.84 2.69
CA LEU A 47 -3.92 -11.76 3.76
C LEU A 47 -3.76 -10.45 4.53
N ASN A 48 -4.57 -9.47 4.18
CA ASN A 48 -4.55 -8.13 4.75
C ASN A 48 -5.89 -7.85 5.46
N ALA A 49 -5.83 -7.47 6.74
CA ALA A 49 -7.02 -7.11 7.51
C ALA A 49 -7.52 -5.71 7.20
N ALA A 50 -6.66 -4.81 6.76
CA ALA A 50 -7.05 -3.43 6.46
C ALA A 50 -7.71 -3.31 5.08
N SER A 51 -7.25 -4.09 4.10
CA SER A 51 -7.72 -4.02 2.70
C SER A 51 -7.56 -5.38 2.03
N ALA A 52 -8.53 -5.76 1.21
CA ALA A 52 -8.44 -6.96 0.37
C ALA A 52 -7.54 -6.76 -0.88
N ASN A 53 -6.93 -5.59 -1.04
CA ASN A 53 -6.50 -5.10 -2.35
C ASN A 53 -4.99 -4.98 -2.53
N GLY A 54 -4.19 -5.30 -1.51
CA GLY A 54 -2.74 -5.23 -1.60
C GLY A 54 -2.07 -6.18 -0.61
N PRO A 55 -0.73 -6.30 -0.67
CA PRO A 55 0.01 -7.08 0.31
C PRO A 55 -0.13 -6.46 1.70
N ARG A 56 0.00 -7.31 2.72
CA ARG A 56 0.01 -6.84 4.11
C ARG A 56 1.30 -6.07 4.40
N GLU A 57 1.22 -5.17 5.36
CA GLU A 57 2.41 -4.55 5.93
C GLU A 57 3.25 -5.59 6.70
N ILE A 58 4.56 -5.53 6.50
CA ILE A 58 5.52 -6.35 7.24
C ILE A 58 6.45 -5.40 7.99
N SER A 59 6.20 -5.23 9.29
CA SER A 59 6.98 -4.33 10.12
C SER A 59 8.43 -4.77 10.22
N ILE A 60 9.34 -3.79 10.03
CA ILE A 60 10.78 -3.94 10.29
C ILE A 60 11.22 -3.11 11.51
N GLY A 61 10.26 -2.61 12.28
CA GLY A 61 10.53 -1.74 13.44
C GLY A 61 10.68 -0.26 13.10
N LEU A 62 10.33 0.14 11.89
CA LEU A 62 10.26 1.53 11.45
C LEU A 62 8.82 1.87 11.03
N PRO A 63 8.36 3.12 11.21
CA PRO A 63 7.08 3.56 10.66
C PRO A 63 7.11 3.58 9.13
N GLY A 64 5.96 3.40 8.50
CA GLY A 64 5.83 3.36 7.05
C GLY A 64 6.44 2.11 6.44
N GLY A 65 6.28 0.97 7.09
CA GLY A 65 6.72 -0.34 6.61
C GLY A 65 5.89 -0.89 5.45
N ASP A 66 5.47 -0.03 4.51
CA ASP A 66 4.83 -0.47 3.28
C ASP A 66 5.76 -1.43 2.55
N VAL A 67 5.23 -2.59 2.19
CA VAL A 67 5.96 -3.54 1.38
C VAL A 67 6.12 -2.97 -0.03
N ASN A 68 7.37 -2.85 -0.50
CA ASN A 68 7.61 -2.46 -1.87
C ASN A 68 7.00 -3.50 -2.81
N VAL A 69 6.24 -3.06 -3.80
CA VAL A 69 5.64 -3.95 -4.80
C VAL A 69 6.37 -3.80 -6.12
N LEU A 70 6.91 -4.92 -6.58
CA LEU A 70 7.59 -5.03 -7.87
C LEU A 70 6.80 -5.96 -8.79
N GLU A 71 6.82 -5.67 -10.06
CA GLU A 71 6.38 -6.60 -11.12
C GLU A 71 7.52 -6.76 -12.13
N ASN A 72 7.92 -8.02 -12.38
CA ASN A 72 9.06 -8.36 -13.23
C ASN A 72 10.39 -7.70 -12.80
N GLY A 73 10.56 -7.47 -11.48
CA GLY A 73 11.74 -6.80 -10.90
C GLY A 73 11.77 -5.28 -11.03
N LEU A 74 10.70 -4.66 -11.54
CA LEU A 74 10.55 -3.21 -11.65
C LEU A 74 9.50 -2.72 -10.63
N PRO A 75 9.69 -1.55 -10.01
CA PRO A 75 8.67 -0.96 -9.13
C PRO A 75 7.33 -0.83 -9.85
N VAL A 76 6.24 -1.13 -9.15
CA VAL A 76 4.89 -0.96 -9.70
C VAL A 76 4.58 0.52 -9.87
N VAL A 77 4.96 1.35 -8.90
CA VAL A 77 4.91 2.82 -8.95
C VAL A 77 6.20 3.41 -8.44
N TYR A 78 6.52 4.62 -8.86
CA TYR A 78 7.62 5.41 -8.30
C TYR A 78 7.24 6.02 -6.95
N ASN A 79 6.11 6.70 -6.90
CA ASN A 79 5.51 7.28 -5.69
C ASN A 79 4.05 6.83 -5.55
N SER A 80 3.67 6.41 -4.35
CA SER A 80 2.32 5.91 -4.05
C SER A 80 1.23 6.99 -3.98
N ASN A 81 1.58 8.28 -4.09
CA ASN A 81 0.63 9.38 -4.07
C ASN A 81 0.91 10.36 -5.23
N PRO A 82 -0.08 10.69 -6.07
CA PRO A 82 -1.48 10.25 -6.06
C PRO A 82 -1.76 8.95 -6.83
N HIS A 83 -0.74 8.31 -7.42
CA HIS A 83 -0.86 7.07 -8.19
C HIS A 83 -0.63 5.84 -7.29
N ASN A 84 -1.69 5.37 -6.62
CA ASN A 84 -1.57 4.30 -5.62
C ASN A 84 -1.40 2.92 -6.26
N VAL A 85 -0.55 2.07 -5.70
CA VAL A 85 -0.33 0.67 -6.11
C VAL A 85 -1.66 -0.08 -6.30
N ASN A 86 -2.58 0.05 -5.36
CA ASN A 86 -3.86 -0.66 -5.37
C ASN A 86 -4.80 -0.25 -6.50
N THR A 87 -4.50 0.81 -7.24
CA THR A 87 -5.32 1.24 -8.37
C THR A 87 -4.98 0.53 -9.68
N HIS A 88 -3.83 -0.13 -9.78
CA HIS A 88 -3.38 -0.77 -11.02
C HIS A 88 -2.61 -2.08 -10.83
N TRP A 89 -2.34 -2.51 -9.60
CA TRP A 89 -1.76 -3.81 -9.31
C TRP A 89 -2.65 -4.60 -8.32
N ARG A 90 -2.91 -5.85 -8.63
CA ARG A 90 -3.68 -6.80 -7.80
C ARG A 90 -3.05 -8.18 -7.91
N GLY A 91 -3.24 -9.00 -6.89
CA GLY A 91 -2.88 -10.42 -6.93
C GLY A 91 -3.89 -11.20 -7.76
N ASP A 92 -3.83 -11.08 -9.07
CA ASP A 92 -4.77 -11.67 -10.04
C ASP A 92 -4.10 -12.77 -10.90
N SER A 93 -4.86 -13.38 -11.78
CA SER A 93 -4.40 -14.46 -12.68
C SER A 93 -3.46 -13.99 -13.80
N SER A 94 -3.23 -12.69 -13.94
CA SER A 94 -2.19 -12.15 -14.82
C SER A 94 -0.78 -12.37 -14.27
N LEU A 95 -0.66 -12.80 -13.02
CA LEU A 95 0.60 -13.07 -12.35
C LEU A 95 0.84 -14.58 -12.29
N GLY A 96 1.95 -15.04 -12.86
CA GLY A 96 2.33 -16.45 -12.87
C GLY A 96 2.83 -16.93 -11.50
N HIS A 97 3.59 -16.09 -10.80
CA HIS A 97 4.01 -16.33 -9.43
C HIS A 97 4.41 -15.03 -8.75
N THR A 98 4.45 -15.07 -7.41
CA THR A 98 4.85 -13.95 -6.57
C THR A 98 5.86 -14.46 -5.54
N GLY A 99 6.90 -13.70 -5.26
CA GLY A 99 7.92 -14.01 -4.27
C GLY A 99 8.19 -12.83 -3.35
N LEU A 100 8.73 -13.10 -2.17
CA LEU A 100 9.17 -12.08 -1.21
C LEU A 100 10.69 -11.92 -1.32
N LEU A 101 11.16 -10.70 -1.60
CA LEU A 101 12.59 -10.35 -1.57
C LEU A 101 13.03 -10.03 -0.16
N LYS A 102 14.24 -10.47 0.19
CA LYS A 102 14.88 -10.16 1.46
C LYS A 102 15.26 -8.68 1.53
N ILE A 103 15.36 -8.13 2.73
CA ILE A 103 15.73 -6.73 2.96
C ILE A 103 17.09 -6.39 2.30
N SER A 104 18.09 -7.26 2.45
CA SER A 104 19.42 -7.10 1.82
C SER A 104 19.35 -7.03 0.29
N GLU A 105 18.52 -7.85 -0.33
CA GLU A 105 18.34 -7.84 -1.78
C GLU A 105 17.57 -6.59 -2.24
N THR A 106 16.51 -6.23 -1.54
CA THR A 106 15.74 -5.01 -1.81
C THR A 106 16.63 -3.77 -1.73
N ALA A 107 17.48 -3.66 -0.69
CA ALA A 107 18.38 -2.52 -0.52
C ALA A 107 19.34 -2.36 -1.71
N ILE A 108 19.90 -3.44 -2.22
CA ILE A 108 20.85 -3.39 -3.33
C ILE A 108 20.16 -3.20 -4.68
N THR A 109 19.05 -3.89 -4.94
CA THR A 109 18.40 -3.84 -6.26
C THR A 109 17.50 -2.61 -6.43
N THR A 110 16.94 -2.06 -5.37
CA THR A 110 15.99 -0.94 -5.44
C THR A 110 16.44 0.34 -4.73
N GLY A 111 17.43 0.28 -3.84
CA GLY A 111 17.81 1.40 -2.98
C GLY A 111 16.86 1.66 -1.81
N ASN A 112 15.83 0.83 -1.62
CA ASN A 112 14.87 0.93 -0.52
C ASN A 112 15.20 -0.06 0.59
N ILE A 113 14.78 0.24 1.82
CA ILE A 113 14.90 -0.66 2.96
C ILE A 113 13.55 -1.27 3.27
N GLY A 114 13.50 -2.59 3.47
CA GLY A 114 12.27 -3.32 3.75
C GLY A 114 12.15 -4.57 2.90
N TYR A 115 11.10 -5.32 3.13
CA TYR A 115 10.72 -6.43 2.26
C TYR A 115 10.10 -5.90 0.97
N ALA A 116 10.20 -6.67 -0.12
CA ALA A 116 9.50 -6.36 -1.35
C ALA A 116 8.75 -7.61 -1.85
N VAL A 117 7.53 -7.41 -2.29
CA VAL A 117 6.79 -8.42 -3.07
C VAL A 117 7.20 -8.25 -4.53
N ASN A 118 7.79 -9.29 -5.14
CA ASN A 118 8.09 -9.30 -6.55
C ASN A 118 7.19 -10.32 -7.27
N SER A 119 6.34 -9.85 -8.12
CA SER A 119 5.43 -10.63 -8.94
C SER A 119 5.96 -10.74 -10.38
N PHE A 120 5.57 -11.80 -11.06
CA PHE A 120 5.98 -12.02 -12.45
C PHE A 120 4.76 -12.24 -13.32
N THR A 121 4.69 -11.51 -14.42
CA THR A 121 3.58 -11.60 -15.37
C THR A 121 3.49 -13.02 -15.95
N GLU A 122 2.26 -13.56 -16.06
CA GLU A 122 2.00 -14.81 -16.77
C GLU A 122 2.18 -14.59 -18.28
N LEU A 123 3.17 -15.24 -18.88
CA LEU A 123 3.54 -15.06 -20.28
C LEU A 123 3.08 -16.21 -21.19
N GLY A 124 2.46 -17.24 -20.61
CA GLY A 124 1.97 -18.41 -21.37
C GLY A 124 3.06 -19.31 -21.96
N LEU A 125 4.24 -19.38 -21.36
CA LEU A 125 5.46 -20.00 -21.91
C LEU A 125 5.44 -21.53 -22.01
N ASN A 126 4.30 -22.18 -21.96
CA ASN A 126 4.20 -23.62 -22.08
C ASN A 126 4.02 -24.05 -23.54
N LYS A 127 5.04 -24.71 -24.12
CA LYS A 127 5.05 -25.16 -25.52
C LYS A 127 4.03 -26.29 -25.81
N GLU A 128 3.66 -27.06 -24.80
CA GLU A 128 2.72 -28.17 -24.93
C GLU A 128 1.25 -27.71 -24.92
N LYS A 129 0.99 -26.50 -24.45
CA LYS A 129 -0.35 -25.96 -24.32
C LYS A 129 -0.62 -24.90 -25.37
N LYS A 130 -1.51 -25.21 -26.32
CA LYS A 130 -2.01 -24.20 -27.26
C LYS A 130 -2.86 -23.13 -26.56
N MET A 131 -3.59 -23.53 -25.55
CA MET A 131 -4.46 -22.65 -24.79
C MET A 131 -4.61 -23.15 -23.35
N ASN A 132 -4.44 -22.25 -22.41
CA ASN A 132 -4.74 -22.43 -20.98
C ASN A 132 -5.60 -21.27 -20.51
N GLY A 133 -6.77 -21.56 -19.97
CA GLY A 133 -7.71 -20.59 -19.46
C GLY A 133 -7.89 -20.71 -17.94
N VAL A 134 -7.89 -19.60 -17.23
CA VAL A 134 -8.23 -19.52 -15.81
C VAL A 134 -9.30 -18.46 -15.64
N LEU A 135 -10.39 -18.83 -14.98
CA LEU A 135 -11.46 -17.92 -14.55
C LEU A 135 -11.62 -18.03 -13.04
N ASN A 136 -11.41 -16.93 -12.33
CA ASN A 136 -11.71 -16.80 -10.92
C ASN A 136 -12.92 -15.89 -10.73
N TYR A 137 -13.84 -16.32 -9.88
CA TYR A 137 -14.95 -15.49 -9.40
C TYR A 137 -14.91 -15.44 -7.89
N GLY A 138 -14.94 -14.23 -7.33
CA GLY A 138 -14.94 -13.98 -5.90
C GLY A 138 -16.13 -13.13 -5.47
N THR A 139 -16.69 -13.43 -4.29
CA THR A 139 -17.77 -12.66 -3.69
C THR A 139 -17.65 -12.67 -2.17
N ASN A 140 -18.29 -11.72 -1.50
CA ASN A 140 -18.47 -11.73 -0.05
C ASN A 140 -19.89 -11.38 0.35
N HIS A 141 -20.22 -11.55 1.63
CA HIS A 141 -21.58 -11.31 2.13
C HIS A 141 -22.00 -9.83 2.12
N PHE A 142 -21.08 -8.89 1.91
CA PHE A 142 -21.40 -7.48 1.70
C PHE A 142 -21.77 -7.15 0.24
N GLY A 143 -21.62 -8.10 -0.68
CA GLY A 143 -22.01 -7.94 -2.08
C GLY A 143 -20.88 -7.63 -3.05
N LYS A 144 -19.62 -7.83 -2.64
CA LYS A 144 -18.46 -7.78 -3.55
C LYS A 144 -18.65 -8.73 -4.72
N GLN A 145 -18.24 -8.30 -5.92
CA GLN A 145 -18.20 -9.08 -7.14
C GLN A 145 -16.83 -8.91 -7.77
N GLN A 146 -16.06 -9.98 -7.85
CA GLN A 146 -14.74 -9.97 -8.46
C GLN A 146 -14.67 -10.98 -9.58
N PHE A 147 -14.21 -10.55 -10.75
CA PHE A 147 -13.96 -11.37 -11.92
C PHE A 147 -12.50 -11.25 -12.31
N ASP A 148 -11.85 -12.39 -12.51
CA ASP A 148 -10.47 -12.46 -12.90
C ASP A 148 -10.31 -13.57 -13.92
N PHE A 149 -9.92 -13.21 -15.14
CA PHE A 149 -9.77 -14.11 -16.27
C PHE A 149 -8.39 -13.96 -16.88
N ASN A 150 -7.75 -15.07 -17.14
CA ASN A 150 -6.52 -15.13 -17.94
C ASN A 150 -6.62 -16.24 -19.00
N LEU A 151 -6.22 -15.90 -20.21
CA LEU A 151 -6.08 -16.83 -21.32
C LEU A 151 -4.68 -16.72 -21.87
N ASN A 152 -3.93 -17.82 -21.90
CA ASN A 152 -2.56 -17.83 -22.34
C ASN A 152 -2.21 -19.12 -23.11
N GLY A 153 -1.10 -19.11 -23.85
CA GLY A 153 -0.65 -20.27 -24.59
C GLY A 153 0.34 -19.96 -25.71
N SER A 154 0.52 -20.94 -26.60
CA SER A 154 1.41 -20.82 -27.77
C SER A 154 0.62 -20.53 -29.05
N ILE A 155 1.11 -19.61 -29.87
CA ILE A 155 0.57 -19.32 -31.23
C ILE A 155 1.33 -20.13 -32.30
N GLY A 156 2.53 -20.61 -31.98
CA GLY A 156 3.39 -21.38 -32.89
C GLY A 156 4.67 -21.85 -32.17
N LYS A 157 5.69 -22.24 -32.93
CA LYS A 157 6.89 -22.84 -32.36
C LYS A 157 7.58 -22.00 -31.29
N ASP A 158 7.63 -20.67 -31.47
CA ASP A 158 8.44 -19.79 -30.64
C ASP A 158 7.67 -18.54 -30.18
N TRP A 159 6.35 -18.47 -30.45
CA TRP A 159 5.50 -17.34 -30.06
C TRP A 159 4.49 -17.77 -29.01
N PHE A 160 4.32 -16.91 -27.99
CA PHE A 160 3.42 -17.12 -26.86
C PHE A 160 2.64 -15.86 -26.58
N TYR A 161 1.44 -16.03 -26.04
CA TYR A 161 0.57 -14.94 -25.66
C TYR A 161 -0.02 -15.14 -24.28
N SER A 162 -0.39 -14.04 -23.65
CA SER A 162 -1.25 -14.00 -22.46
C SER A 162 -2.14 -12.78 -22.51
N GLY A 163 -3.41 -12.96 -22.21
CA GLY A 163 -4.38 -11.87 -22.08
C GLY A 163 -5.17 -12.05 -20.79
N SER A 164 -5.34 -10.98 -20.02
CA SER A 164 -6.07 -11.03 -18.77
C SER A 164 -7.00 -9.84 -18.57
N ILE A 165 -8.07 -10.10 -17.83
CA ILE A 165 -9.09 -9.13 -17.43
C ILE A 165 -9.35 -9.33 -15.93
N TYR A 166 -9.10 -8.31 -15.13
CA TYR A 166 -9.48 -8.26 -13.73
C TYR A 166 -10.50 -7.15 -13.53
N GLN A 167 -11.59 -7.45 -12.83
CA GLN A 167 -12.63 -6.49 -12.47
C GLN A 167 -13.07 -6.73 -11.03
N ASN A 168 -13.05 -5.67 -10.23
CA ASN A 168 -13.53 -5.67 -8.86
C ASN A 168 -14.64 -4.63 -8.69
N PHE A 169 -15.75 -5.04 -8.12
CA PHE A 169 -16.91 -4.23 -7.79
C PHE A 169 -17.26 -4.50 -6.32
N ASP A 170 -16.64 -3.75 -5.41
CA ASP A 170 -16.78 -3.95 -3.97
C ASP A 170 -17.53 -2.77 -3.34
N PRO A 171 -18.74 -2.98 -2.80
CA PRO A 171 -19.48 -1.94 -2.09
C PRO A 171 -18.85 -1.59 -0.72
N GLY A 172 -17.89 -2.39 -0.22
CA GLY A 172 -17.35 -2.27 1.12
C GLY A 172 -18.26 -2.84 2.20
N SER A 173 -17.87 -2.71 3.45
CA SER A 173 -18.63 -3.21 4.60
C SER A 173 -19.74 -2.25 5.05
N PHE A 174 -19.71 -0.99 4.62
CA PHE A 174 -20.72 0.01 4.91
C PHE A 174 -21.34 0.54 3.62
N LYS A 175 -22.65 0.77 3.64
CA LYS A 175 -23.43 1.21 2.48
C LYS A 175 -23.27 2.71 2.29
N LEU A 176 -22.54 3.11 1.24
CA LEU A 176 -22.47 4.49 0.81
C LEU A 176 -23.73 4.89 0.06
N ARG A 177 -24.26 6.11 0.29
CA ARG A 177 -25.45 6.61 -0.43
C ARG A 177 -25.11 7.28 -1.74
N PHE A 178 -23.91 7.89 -1.85
CA PHE A 178 -23.47 8.62 -3.04
C PHE A 178 -22.70 7.75 -4.05
N ALA A 179 -22.29 6.54 -3.68
CA ALA A 179 -21.55 5.62 -4.55
C ALA A 179 -22.04 4.19 -4.39
N GLN A 180 -22.14 3.46 -5.50
CA GLN A 180 -22.51 2.05 -5.47
C GLN A 180 -21.39 1.15 -4.98
N TYR A 181 -20.13 1.55 -5.23
CA TYR A 181 -18.94 0.78 -4.89
C TYR A 181 -17.94 1.65 -4.14
N GLN A 182 -17.36 1.09 -3.11
CA GLN A 182 -16.18 1.65 -2.43
C GLN A 182 -14.93 1.43 -3.29
N ASP A 183 -14.82 0.28 -3.95
CA ASP A 183 -13.73 -0.04 -4.86
C ASP A 183 -14.30 -0.59 -6.18
N ARG A 184 -14.01 0.13 -7.26
CA ARG A 184 -14.27 -0.27 -8.62
C ARG A 184 -12.98 -0.21 -9.40
N THR A 185 -12.29 -1.34 -9.52
CA THR A 185 -11.00 -1.44 -10.22
C THR A 185 -11.11 -2.38 -11.41
N GLN A 186 -10.58 -1.93 -12.55
CA GLN A 186 -10.53 -2.68 -13.80
C GLN A 186 -9.09 -2.66 -14.31
N ILE A 187 -8.53 -3.85 -14.55
CA ILE A 187 -7.18 -4.04 -15.05
C ILE A 187 -7.23 -4.96 -16.27
N TYR A 188 -6.54 -4.59 -17.34
CA TYR A 188 -6.43 -5.34 -18.57
C TYR A 188 -4.95 -5.47 -18.92
N LYS A 189 -4.46 -6.69 -19.13
CA LYS A 189 -3.08 -6.95 -19.56
C LYS A 189 -3.07 -7.81 -20.80
N PHE A 190 -2.15 -7.51 -21.71
CA PHE A 190 -1.85 -8.33 -22.86
C PHE A 190 -0.34 -8.46 -23.00
N ALA A 191 0.14 -9.70 -23.14
CA ALA A 191 1.55 -10.02 -23.33
C ALA A 191 1.76 -10.82 -24.61
N LEU A 192 2.82 -10.50 -25.34
CA LEU A 192 3.31 -11.25 -26.49
C LEU A 192 4.79 -11.57 -26.29
N THR A 193 5.16 -12.84 -26.41
CA THR A 193 6.53 -13.30 -26.20
C THR A 193 7.05 -14.05 -27.40
N LYS A 194 8.30 -13.76 -27.79
CA LYS A 194 9.06 -14.44 -28.82
C LYS A 194 10.32 -15.07 -28.24
N PHE A 195 10.53 -16.36 -28.47
CA PHE A 195 11.85 -16.97 -28.30
C PHE A 195 12.66 -16.82 -29.58
N TYR A 196 13.96 -16.60 -29.48
CA TYR A 196 14.88 -16.46 -30.59
C TYR A 196 16.22 -17.15 -30.29
N ASN A 197 17.06 -17.31 -31.28
CA ASN A 197 18.36 -18.00 -31.19
C ASN A 197 18.23 -19.36 -30.48
N GLU A 198 17.36 -20.22 -31.04
CA GLU A 198 17.14 -21.61 -30.55
C GLU A 198 16.64 -21.66 -29.08
N GLY A 199 15.95 -20.62 -28.65
CA GLY A 199 15.40 -20.50 -27.27
C GLY A 199 16.36 -19.91 -26.25
N ARG A 200 17.56 -19.50 -26.64
CA ARG A 200 18.53 -18.80 -25.77
C ARG A 200 18.07 -17.39 -25.44
N GLY A 201 17.36 -16.73 -26.34
CA GLY A 201 16.78 -15.40 -26.16
C GLY A 201 15.26 -15.47 -26.00
N GLN A 202 14.74 -14.59 -25.15
CA GLN A 202 13.32 -14.36 -24.92
C GLN A 202 13.07 -12.85 -24.93
N LEU A 203 12.13 -12.41 -25.75
CA LEU A 203 11.65 -11.03 -25.80
C LEU A 203 10.15 -11.01 -25.54
N SER A 204 9.70 -10.25 -24.56
CA SER A 204 8.29 -10.10 -24.20
C SER A 204 7.90 -8.62 -24.21
N ALA A 205 6.75 -8.30 -24.81
CA ALA A 205 6.12 -6.99 -24.72
C ALA A 205 4.78 -7.15 -24.00
N ILE A 206 4.53 -6.31 -22.98
CA ILE A 206 3.35 -6.36 -22.15
C ILE A 206 2.71 -4.99 -22.16
N TYR A 207 1.46 -4.91 -22.60
CA TYR A 207 0.62 -3.72 -22.45
C TYR A 207 -0.32 -3.91 -21.26
N HIS A 208 -0.44 -2.88 -20.42
CA HIS A 208 -1.29 -2.88 -19.25
C HIS A 208 -2.10 -1.58 -19.21
N TYR A 209 -3.41 -1.70 -19.08
CA TYR A 209 -4.34 -0.59 -18.84
C TYR A 209 -5.06 -0.80 -17.52
N SER A 210 -5.16 0.27 -16.74
CA SER A 210 -5.93 0.28 -15.48
C SER A 210 -6.88 1.47 -15.43
N ASN A 211 -8.06 1.23 -14.80
CA ASN A 211 -9.04 2.25 -14.49
C ASN A 211 -9.68 1.93 -13.15
N SER A 212 -9.39 2.74 -12.15
CA SER A 212 -9.81 2.52 -10.78
C SER A 212 -10.50 3.75 -10.20
N HIS A 213 -11.57 3.50 -9.44
CA HIS A 213 -12.18 4.44 -8.52
C HIS A 213 -12.22 3.79 -7.14
N TRP A 214 -11.63 4.44 -6.15
CA TRP A 214 -11.48 3.86 -4.83
C TRP A 214 -11.63 4.92 -3.74
N LEU A 215 -12.50 4.65 -2.76
CA LEU A 215 -12.74 5.51 -1.61
C LEU A 215 -11.87 5.05 -0.43
N SER A 216 -10.61 5.46 -0.44
CA SER A 216 -9.61 5.06 0.56
C SER A 216 -9.97 5.46 1.98
N ASN A 217 -10.65 6.59 2.14
CA ASN A 217 -10.99 7.14 3.46
C ASN A 217 -12.21 6.50 4.12
N ALA A 218 -12.81 5.54 3.45
CA ALA A 218 -13.85 4.73 4.06
C ALA A 218 -13.37 3.97 5.30
N THR A 219 -12.05 3.82 5.47
CA THR A 219 -11.44 3.08 6.58
C THR A 219 -10.83 3.95 7.67
N THR A 220 -10.80 5.27 7.51
CA THR A 220 -10.20 6.20 8.47
C THR A 220 -11.23 7.16 9.06
N GLY A 221 -11.01 7.58 10.30
CA GLY A 221 -11.80 8.62 10.94
C GLY A 221 -13.19 8.21 11.39
N ALA A 222 -13.45 6.91 11.58
CA ALA A 222 -14.69 6.42 12.17
C ALA A 222 -14.82 6.91 13.63
N PRO A 223 -15.98 7.41 14.04
CA PRO A 223 -16.19 7.90 15.40
C PRO A 223 -16.38 6.75 16.40
N PHE A 224 -15.90 6.94 17.63
CA PHE A 224 -16.03 6.04 18.76
C PHE A 224 -15.93 6.78 20.09
N ILE A 225 -16.31 6.15 21.20
CA ILE A 225 -16.10 6.66 22.54
C ILE A 225 -14.83 6.03 23.11
N TYR A 226 -13.83 6.86 23.47
CA TYR A 226 -12.62 6.40 24.15
C TYR A 226 -12.87 6.21 25.64
N VAL A 227 -12.66 4.99 26.17
CA VAL A 227 -13.02 4.68 27.56
C VAL A 227 -11.97 5.19 28.56
N GLY A 228 -10.71 5.29 28.16
CA GLY A 228 -9.59 5.73 29.00
C GLY A 228 -8.60 4.62 29.35
N ASP A 229 -8.99 3.38 29.19
CA ASP A 229 -8.19 2.18 29.48
C ASP A 229 -7.63 1.49 28.22
N GLY A 230 -7.63 2.20 27.09
CA GLY A 230 -7.22 1.67 25.79
C GLY A 230 -8.29 0.90 25.03
N SER A 231 -9.50 0.76 25.62
CA SER A 231 -10.67 0.24 24.94
C SER A 231 -11.53 1.36 24.35
N VAL A 232 -12.37 0.99 23.40
CA VAL A 232 -13.35 1.90 22.80
C VAL A 232 -14.74 1.29 22.84
N LYS A 233 -15.76 2.14 22.83
CA LYS A 233 -17.16 1.76 22.69
C LYS A 233 -17.73 2.38 21.42
N GLU A 234 -18.67 1.67 20.82
CA GLU A 234 -19.46 2.24 19.73
C GLU A 234 -20.35 3.36 20.22
N ILE A 235 -20.54 4.37 19.38
CA ILE A 235 -21.53 5.43 19.62
C ILE A 235 -22.93 4.80 19.45
N PRO A 236 -23.91 5.16 20.27
CA PRO A 236 -25.26 4.64 20.13
C PRO A 236 -25.82 4.81 18.71
N GLY A 237 -26.29 3.72 18.12
CA GLY A 237 -26.82 3.70 16.74
C GLY A 237 -25.77 3.69 15.64
N PHE A 238 -24.47 3.57 15.97
CA PHE A 238 -23.38 3.57 15.00
C PHE A 238 -22.47 2.35 15.20
N GLY A 239 -22.44 1.44 14.24
CA GLY A 239 -21.57 0.26 14.25
C GLY A 239 -20.20 0.58 13.62
N LEU A 240 -19.10 0.37 14.36
CA LEU A 240 -17.75 0.54 13.84
C LEU A 240 -17.47 -0.41 12.68
N GLY A 241 -17.15 0.16 11.51
CA GLY A 241 -16.85 -0.58 10.29
C GLY A 241 -18.05 -1.08 9.49
N THR A 242 -19.28 -0.89 9.98
CA THR A 242 -20.54 -1.27 9.29
C THR A 242 -21.45 -0.10 9.02
N SER A 243 -21.45 0.96 9.84
CA SER A 243 -22.19 2.19 9.59
C SER A 243 -21.41 3.16 8.72
N SER A 244 -22.09 3.84 7.82
CA SER A 244 -21.46 4.89 7.00
C SER A 244 -21.27 6.16 7.83
N TYR A 245 -20.04 6.65 7.91
CA TYR A 245 -19.66 7.90 8.58
C TYR A 245 -19.25 9.00 7.60
N LEU A 246 -19.41 8.75 6.31
CA LEU A 246 -19.20 9.75 5.27
C LEU A 246 -20.55 10.39 4.94
N PRO A 247 -20.59 11.74 4.85
CA PRO A 247 -21.81 12.44 4.48
C PRO A 247 -22.36 11.99 3.13
N ASN A 248 -23.68 12.03 2.98
CA ASN A 248 -24.35 11.74 1.72
C ASN A 248 -24.25 12.95 0.78
N VAL A 249 -23.06 13.28 0.31
CA VAL A 249 -22.82 14.34 -0.68
C VAL A 249 -22.23 13.74 -1.93
N SER A 250 -22.81 14.12 -3.07
CA SER A 250 -22.30 13.69 -4.37
C SER A 250 -21.08 14.47 -4.81
N ASP A 251 -20.95 15.74 -4.40
CA ASP A 251 -19.97 16.65 -4.92
C ASP A 251 -19.12 17.29 -3.81
N MET A 252 -17.85 17.47 -4.12
CA MET A 252 -16.90 18.22 -3.33
C MET A 252 -16.44 19.45 -4.09
N VAL A 253 -16.23 20.56 -3.39
CA VAL A 253 -15.67 21.80 -3.94
C VAL A 253 -14.19 21.88 -3.59
N TYR A 254 -13.35 22.26 -4.54
CA TYR A 254 -11.94 22.54 -4.34
C TYR A 254 -11.46 23.70 -5.23
N MET A 255 -10.36 24.35 -4.84
CA MET A 255 -9.72 25.38 -5.65
C MET A 255 -8.63 24.74 -6.53
N ASP A 256 -8.64 25.04 -7.82
CA ASP A 256 -7.53 24.66 -8.70
C ASP A 256 -6.33 25.58 -8.42
N MET A 257 -5.26 25.02 -7.89
CA MET A 257 -4.06 25.74 -7.47
C MET A 257 -3.33 26.47 -8.61
N ARG A 258 -3.57 26.04 -9.86
CA ARG A 258 -2.94 26.66 -11.04
C ARG A 258 -3.67 27.92 -11.49
N THR A 259 -4.97 27.99 -11.27
CA THR A 259 -5.84 29.06 -11.81
C THR A 259 -6.57 29.87 -10.75
N GLY A 260 -6.73 29.34 -9.54
CA GLY A 260 -7.59 29.95 -8.50
C GLY A 260 -9.08 29.69 -8.69
N GLU A 261 -9.46 28.95 -9.70
CA GLU A 261 -10.85 28.61 -10.00
C GLU A 261 -11.42 27.63 -9.00
N MET A 262 -12.62 27.91 -8.51
CA MET A 262 -13.38 26.94 -7.70
C MET A 262 -14.03 25.90 -8.61
N LYS A 263 -13.71 24.63 -8.39
CA LYS A 263 -14.20 23.48 -9.16
C LYS A 263 -14.97 22.52 -8.30
N LYS A 264 -15.85 21.74 -8.92
CA LYS A 264 -16.57 20.65 -8.30
C LYS A 264 -16.06 19.32 -8.85
N ILE A 265 -16.02 18.34 -7.99
CA ILE A 265 -15.75 16.94 -8.35
C ILE A 265 -16.68 16.02 -7.57
N SER A 266 -17.17 14.97 -8.22
CA SER A 266 -17.90 13.90 -7.55
C SER A 266 -16.99 13.21 -6.52
N LEU A 267 -17.48 12.95 -5.33
CA LEU A 267 -16.75 12.15 -4.33
C LEU A 267 -16.41 10.76 -4.86
N TYR A 268 -17.23 10.21 -5.75
CA TYR A 268 -16.97 8.94 -6.43
C TYR A 268 -15.74 9.00 -7.34
N ASP A 269 -15.50 10.15 -7.99
CA ASP A 269 -14.38 10.36 -8.92
C ASP A 269 -13.15 10.97 -8.24
N ALA A 270 -13.29 11.42 -6.99
CA ALA A 270 -12.22 12.14 -6.29
C ALA A 270 -10.99 11.28 -5.99
N THR A 271 -11.16 9.97 -5.81
CA THR A 271 -10.03 9.03 -5.77
C THR A 271 -10.14 8.11 -6.99
N ALA A 272 -9.35 8.42 -8.00
CA ALA A 272 -9.37 7.69 -9.26
C ALA A 272 -7.96 7.61 -9.86
N SER A 273 -7.70 6.59 -10.64
CA SER A 273 -6.48 6.48 -11.42
C SER A 273 -6.76 5.82 -12.76
N LYS A 274 -6.18 6.38 -13.81
CA LYS A 274 -6.14 5.77 -15.15
C LYS A 274 -4.68 5.70 -15.57
N GLY A 275 -4.21 4.49 -15.88
CA GLY A 275 -2.83 4.25 -16.29
C GLY A 275 -2.75 3.48 -17.59
N ASN A 276 -1.74 3.84 -18.41
CA ASN A 276 -1.33 3.10 -19.60
C ASN A 276 0.14 2.76 -19.46
N GLN A 277 0.45 1.48 -19.48
CA GLN A 277 1.78 0.98 -19.20
C GLN A 277 2.25 0.05 -20.33
N LEU A 278 3.49 0.24 -20.75
CA LEU A 278 4.18 -0.65 -21.67
C LEU A 278 5.43 -1.19 -20.98
N THR A 279 5.52 -2.53 -20.88
CA THR A 279 6.69 -3.22 -20.33
C THR A 279 7.35 -4.07 -21.39
N VAL A 280 8.67 -3.98 -21.51
CA VAL A 280 9.49 -4.83 -22.39
C VAL A 280 10.48 -5.60 -21.55
N LEU A 281 10.48 -6.91 -21.67
CA LEU A 281 11.39 -7.80 -20.98
C LEU A 281 12.23 -8.53 -22.02
N ASN A 282 13.54 -8.48 -21.87
CA ASN A 282 14.45 -9.29 -22.67
C ASN A 282 15.37 -10.09 -21.77
N ARG A 283 15.58 -11.37 -22.12
CA ARG A 283 16.51 -12.27 -21.45
C ARG A 283 17.28 -13.06 -22.48
N TYR A 284 18.59 -13.07 -22.35
CA TYR A 284 19.46 -13.85 -23.20
C TYR A 284 20.43 -14.67 -22.34
N ARG A 285 20.52 -15.97 -22.64
CA ARG A 285 21.44 -16.90 -21.96
C ARG A 285 22.42 -17.48 -22.96
N TRP A 286 23.72 -17.29 -22.69
CA TRP A 286 24.79 -17.90 -23.46
C TRP A 286 25.04 -19.34 -23.02
N ASP A 287 25.71 -20.11 -23.89
CA ASP A 287 26.02 -21.51 -23.62
C ASP A 287 26.97 -21.71 -22.42
N ASN A 288 27.78 -20.70 -22.11
CA ASN A 288 28.64 -20.67 -20.93
C ASN A 288 27.91 -20.37 -19.61
N GLY A 289 26.57 -20.22 -19.64
CA GLY A 289 25.75 -19.94 -18.47
C GLY A 289 25.67 -18.45 -18.05
N LEU A 290 26.34 -17.56 -18.79
CA LEU A 290 26.14 -16.13 -18.62
C LEU A 290 24.71 -15.74 -19.02
N GLU A 291 24.04 -14.90 -18.23
CA GLU A 291 22.68 -14.43 -18.48
C GLU A 291 22.64 -12.91 -18.49
N TRP A 292 21.99 -12.35 -19.46
CA TRP A 292 21.73 -10.92 -19.59
C TRP A 292 20.23 -10.67 -19.60
N LYS A 293 19.78 -9.79 -18.72
CA LYS A 293 18.39 -9.33 -18.62
C LYS A 293 18.29 -7.85 -18.88
N ILE A 294 17.24 -7.44 -19.57
CA ILE A 294 16.82 -6.05 -19.73
C ILE A 294 15.33 -5.99 -19.44
N ASN A 295 14.93 -5.20 -18.46
CA ASN A 295 13.54 -4.95 -18.14
C ASN A 295 13.30 -3.43 -18.22
N MET A 296 12.31 -3.02 -19.02
CA MET A 296 11.92 -1.63 -19.20
C MET A 296 10.43 -1.49 -18.99
N LYS A 297 10.01 -0.42 -18.35
CA LYS A 297 8.60 -0.06 -18.19
C LYS A 297 8.44 1.44 -18.35
N TYR A 298 7.47 1.85 -19.15
CA TYR A 298 6.95 3.21 -19.21
C TYR A 298 5.49 3.18 -18.75
N ASP A 299 5.13 4.10 -17.86
CA ASP A 299 3.76 4.29 -17.38
C ASP A 299 3.36 5.76 -17.49
N HIS A 300 2.20 6.00 -18.06
CA HIS A 300 1.54 7.32 -18.07
C HIS A 300 0.23 7.22 -17.30
N ALA A 301 0.12 7.95 -16.21
CA ALA A 301 -1.01 7.89 -15.32
C ALA A 301 -1.60 9.27 -14.98
N LEU A 302 -2.92 9.32 -14.94
CA LEU A 302 -3.69 10.39 -14.32
C LEU A 302 -4.19 9.87 -12.98
N GLY A 303 -3.61 10.35 -11.88
CA GLY A 303 -3.98 9.94 -10.53
C GLY A 303 -4.63 11.07 -9.74
N SER A 304 -5.65 10.73 -8.97
CA SER A 304 -6.21 11.61 -7.95
C SER A 304 -6.46 10.84 -6.65
N TYR A 305 -6.37 11.55 -5.54
CA TYR A 305 -6.54 10.98 -4.22
C TYR A 305 -7.22 12.00 -3.30
N LEU A 306 -8.37 11.62 -2.75
CA LEU A 306 -9.06 12.40 -1.74
C LEU A 306 -8.68 11.89 -0.36
N TYR A 307 -7.96 12.69 0.38
CA TYR A 307 -7.64 12.42 1.78
C TYR A 307 -8.57 13.24 2.68
N GLN A 308 -9.29 12.56 3.58
CA GLN A 308 -10.19 13.21 4.53
C GLN A 308 -9.76 12.90 5.95
N THR A 309 -9.37 13.93 6.69
CA THR A 309 -8.96 13.81 8.08
C THR A 309 -10.04 14.40 8.98
N PRO A 310 -10.59 13.63 9.92
CA PRO A 310 -11.41 14.21 10.98
C PRO A 310 -10.54 15.12 11.84
N MET A 311 -11.07 16.28 12.16
CA MET A 311 -10.41 17.25 13.03
C MET A 311 -11.00 17.15 14.44
N SER A 312 -11.78 18.12 14.85
CA SER A 312 -12.47 18.14 16.14
C SER A 312 -13.80 17.38 16.09
N MET A 313 -14.24 16.91 17.25
CA MET A 313 -15.60 16.42 17.47
C MET A 313 -16.12 17.07 18.76
N GLU A 314 -17.13 17.90 18.64
CA GLU A 314 -17.64 18.72 19.73
C GLU A 314 -19.16 18.66 19.82
N GLN A 315 -19.68 18.73 21.03
CA GLN A 315 -21.11 18.89 21.24
C GLN A 315 -21.49 20.38 21.06
N LYS A 316 -22.45 20.65 20.19
CA LYS A 316 -22.96 21.98 19.87
C LYS A 316 -24.39 22.13 20.33
N VAL A 317 -24.75 23.35 20.69
CA VAL A 317 -26.12 23.76 21.10
C VAL A 317 -26.74 24.65 20.03
N LEU A 318 -28.04 24.89 20.08
CA LEU A 318 -28.75 25.71 19.08
C LEU A 318 -28.13 27.12 18.94
N ALA A 319 -27.60 27.70 20.05
CA ALA A 319 -26.95 29.00 20.01
C ALA A 319 -25.66 29.05 19.17
N ASP A 320 -25.06 27.91 18.86
CA ASP A 320 -23.87 27.84 18.00
C ASP A 320 -24.21 28.04 16.51
N GLY A 321 -25.51 28.08 16.15
CA GLY A 321 -25.99 28.45 14.83
C GLY A 321 -25.78 27.40 13.73
N TYR A 322 -25.58 26.12 14.07
CA TYR A 322 -25.53 25.05 13.11
C TYR A 322 -26.91 24.65 12.58
N SER A 323 -26.97 24.27 11.32
CA SER A 323 -28.20 23.83 10.68
C SER A 323 -27.94 22.69 9.70
N THR A 324 -28.87 21.75 9.59
CA THR A 324 -28.99 20.79 8.51
C THR A 324 -29.84 21.37 7.39
N LYS A 325 -29.71 20.84 6.16
CA LYS A 325 -30.54 21.24 5.02
C LYS A 325 -31.57 20.15 4.71
N GLY A 326 -32.86 20.49 4.81
CA GLY A 326 -33.96 19.62 4.45
C GLY A 326 -34.03 19.33 2.95
N LEU A 327 -34.85 18.36 2.57
CA LEU A 327 -35.11 18.02 1.15
C LEU A 327 -35.78 19.18 0.40
N ASP A 328 -36.53 20.01 1.07
CA ASP A 328 -37.16 21.23 0.57
C ASP A 328 -36.16 22.42 0.41
N GLY A 329 -34.91 22.21 0.84
CA GLY A 329 -33.86 23.19 0.84
C GLY A 329 -33.87 24.14 2.07
N ALA A 330 -34.81 23.99 2.98
CA ALA A 330 -34.86 24.78 4.22
C ALA A 330 -33.73 24.41 5.18
N LEU A 331 -33.22 25.39 5.92
CA LEU A 331 -32.24 25.19 6.97
C LEU A 331 -32.98 24.90 8.29
N ASN A 332 -32.72 23.75 8.87
CA ASN A 332 -33.28 23.32 10.15
C ASN A 332 -32.19 23.41 11.22
N PRO A 333 -32.42 24.19 12.30
CA PRO A 333 -31.46 24.31 13.39
C PRO A 333 -31.05 22.94 13.93
N TYR A 334 -29.78 22.82 14.29
CA TYR A 334 -29.18 21.55 14.73
C TYR A 334 -28.50 21.74 16.08
N GLU A 335 -28.71 20.79 16.97
CA GLU A 335 -27.94 20.60 18.20
C GLU A 335 -27.49 19.14 18.29
N GLY A 336 -26.29 18.88 18.78
CA GLY A 336 -25.71 17.55 18.89
C GLY A 336 -24.22 17.56 18.62
N TYR A 337 -23.66 16.38 18.37
CA TYR A 337 -22.25 16.27 18.05
C TYR A 337 -21.97 16.68 16.61
N VAL A 338 -20.98 17.54 16.44
CA VAL A 338 -20.46 18.03 15.17
C VAL A 338 -19.03 17.53 15.01
N GLN A 339 -18.72 16.96 13.86
CA GLN A 339 -17.35 16.63 13.47
C GLN A 339 -16.92 17.50 12.32
N SER A 340 -15.80 18.22 12.49
CA SER A 340 -15.13 18.92 11.40
C SER A 340 -14.22 17.95 10.62
N ARG A 341 -14.21 18.09 9.31
CA ARG A 341 -13.32 17.34 8.41
C ARG A 341 -12.53 18.23 7.50
N MET A 342 -11.26 17.92 7.42
CA MET A 342 -10.35 18.46 6.41
C MET A 342 -10.31 17.50 5.21
N SER A 343 -10.64 17.99 4.02
CA SER A 343 -10.60 17.25 2.78
C SER A 343 -9.52 17.78 1.86
N CYS A 344 -8.45 17.01 1.68
CA CYS A 344 -7.35 17.31 0.75
C CYS A 344 -7.57 16.55 -0.56
N PHE A 345 -7.76 17.28 -1.65
CA PHE A 345 -7.90 16.70 -2.98
C PHE A 345 -6.59 16.83 -3.77
N ASN A 346 -5.90 15.73 -3.92
CA ASN A 346 -4.62 15.60 -4.60
C ASN A 346 -4.81 15.15 -6.04
N ARG A 347 -4.10 15.76 -6.99
CA ARG A 347 -4.14 15.39 -8.41
C ARG A 347 -2.75 15.43 -9.02
N GLY A 348 -2.42 14.43 -9.82
CA GLY A 348 -1.16 14.36 -10.55
C GLY A 348 -1.33 13.84 -11.97
N ASN A 349 -0.62 14.48 -12.91
CA ASN A 349 -0.29 13.92 -14.20
C ASN A 349 1.13 13.38 -14.09
N ILE A 350 1.32 12.09 -14.34
CA ILE A 350 2.51 11.35 -13.97
C ILE A 350 3.04 10.59 -15.16
N ASP A 351 4.33 10.71 -15.43
CA ASP A 351 5.08 9.88 -16.35
C ASP A 351 6.20 9.19 -15.60
N GLU A 352 6.24 7.85 -15.66
CA GLU A 352 7.25 7.02 -15.02
C GLU A 352 7.99 6.17 -16.03
N PHE A 353 9.31 6.13 -15.91
CA PHE A 353 10.15 5.22 -16.69
C PHE A 353 11.08 4.45 -15.76
N PHE A 354 11.09 3.14 -15.90
CA PHE A 354 11.96 2.24 -15.16
C PHE A 354 12.74 1.39 -16.14
N PHE A 355 14.02 1.35 -15.94
CA PHE A 355 14.93 0.52 -16.71
C PHE A 355 15.86 -0.23 -15.76
N THR A 356 16.04 -1.50 -16.02
CA THR A 356 17.04 -2.34 -15.34
C THR A 356 17.73 -3.21 -16.35
N THR A 357 19.05 -3.22 -16.34
CA THR A 357 19.85 -4.22 -17.06
C THR A 357 20.74 -4.94 -16.06
N GLU A 358 20.80 -6.26 -16.16
CA GLU A 358 21.57 -7.12 -15.25
C GLU A 358 22.32 -8.19 -16.02
N LEU A 359 23.60 -8.30 -15.78
CA LEU A 359 24.46 -9.39 -16.21
C LEU A 359 24.73 -10.29 -15.00
N SER A 360 24.50 -11.60 -15.14
CA SER A 360 24.68 -12.56 -14.04
C SER A 360 25.22 -13.88 -14.53
N ARG A 361 25.91 -14.59 -13.63
CA ARG A 361 26.33 -15.98 -13.88
C ARG A 361 26.26 -16.77 -12.58
N LYS A 362 25.67 -17.96 -12.69
CA LYS A 362 25.60 -18.91 -11.60
C LYS A 362 26.59 -20.06 -11.85
N TYR A 363 27.43 -20.33 -10.86
CA TYR A 363 28.29 -21.50 -10.73
C TYR A 363 27.74 -22.40 -9.61
N ASP A 364 28.32 -23.56 -9.44
CA ASP A 364 27.87 -24.48 -8.37
C ASP A 364 28.09 -23.92 -6.97
N TYR A 365 29.16 -23.13 -6.78
CA TYR A 365 29.60 -22.59 -5.49
C TYR A 365 29.43 -21.08 -5.36
N MET A 366 29.04 -20.38 -6.43
CA MET A 366 28.84 -18.92 -6.36
C MET A 366 27.87 -18.41 -7.41
N THR A 367 27.26 -17.26 -7.10
CA THR A 367 26.47 -16.48 -8.07
C THR A 367 26.89 -15.02 -7.97
N TRP A 368 27.22 -14.40 -9.09
CA TRP A 368 27.42 -12.97 -9.12
C TRP A 368 26.41 -12.28 -10.04
N ARG A 369 26.09 -11.03 -9.72
CA ARG A 369 25.23 -10.16 -10.52
C ARG A 369 25.81 -8.76 -10.54
N VAL A 370 25.78 -8.12 -11.70
CA VAL A 370 26.11 -6.69 -11.88
C VAL A 370 25.00 -6.07 -12.69
N GLY A 371 24.48 -4.96 -12.24
CA GLY A 371 23.34 -4.34 -12.91
C GLY A 371 23.34 -2.82 -12.83
N VAL A 372 22.58 -2.23 -13.72
CA VAL A 372 22.30 -0.79 -13.76
C VAL A 372 20.80 -0.60 -13.70
N ASN A 373 20.34 0.32 -12.85
CA ASN A 373 18.95 0.79 -12.83
C ASN A 373 18.93 2.27 -13.26
N GLU A 374 17.90 2.65 -14.01
CA GLU A 374 17.52 4.03 -14.20
C GLU A 374 16.03 4.17 -13.94
N TRP A 375 15.66 5.01 -12.99
CA TRP A 375 14.30 5.28 -12.60
C TRP A 375 14.04 6.77 -12.75
N TYR A 376 13.08 7.10 -13.60
CA TYR A 376 12.70 8.46 -13.91
C TYR A 376 11.22 8.67 -13.54
N TYR A 377 10.94 9.81 -12.95
CA TYR A 377 9.61 10.24 -12.53
C TYR A 377 9.42 11.71 -12.91
N ASP A 378 8.40 12.01 -13.69
CA ASP A 378 7.96 13.37 -14.00
C ASP A 378 6.53 13.55 -13.50
N VAL A 379 6.24 14.70 -12.89
CA VAL A 379 4.94 14.96 -12.30
C VAL A 379 4.55 16.41 -12.36
N ASP A 380 3.26 16.64 -12.61
CA ASP A 380 2.57 17.91 -12.40
C ASP A 380 1.48 17.71 -11.36
N TYR A 381 1.81 17.99 -10.09
CA TYR A 381 0.97 17.73 -8.92
C TYR A 381 0.38 19.01 -8.36
N ALA A 382 -0.88 18.93 -7.94
CA ALA A 382 -1.54 19.97 -7.16
C ALA A 382 -2.49 19.37 -6.14
N SER A 383 -2.56 19.98 -4.98
CA SER A 383 -3.50 19.65 -3.92
C SER A 383 -4.16 20.90 -3.36
N ASN A 384 -5.43 20.81 -3.05
CA ASN A 384 -6.15 21.82 -2.30
C ASN A 384 -6.96 21.18 -1.18
N THR A 385 -7.08 21.91 -0.08
CA THR A 385 -7.81 21.49 1.10
C THR A 385 -9.06 22.37 1.29
N THR A 386 -10.18 21.70 1.48
CA THR A 386 -11.43 22.30 1.95
C THR A 386 -11.83 21.70 3.27
N MET A 387 -12.64 22.44 4.04
CA MET A 387 -13.23 22.01 5.30
C MET A 387 -14.73 21.86 5.16
N TYR A 388 -15.30 20.99 5.96
CA TYR A 388 -16.76 20.93 6.17
C TYR A 388 -17.06 20.32 7.53
N ASP A 389 -18.24 20.62 8.05
CA ASP A 389 -18.77 20.04 9.26
C ASP A 389 -19.94 19.11 8.95
N HIS A 390 -20.08 18.05 9.74
CA HIS A 390 -21.20 17.11 9.59
C HIS A 390 -21.69 16.59 10.95
N THR A 391 -22.93 16.08 10.97
CA THR A 391 -23.51 15.38 12.12
C THR A 391 -22.76 14.08 12.41
N VAL A 392 -22.80 13.61 13.64
CA VAL A 392 -22.16 12.34 14.04
C VAL A 392 -23.24 11.29 14.25
N GLU A 393 -23.62 10.66 13.17
CA GLU A 393 -24.68 9.65 13.09
C GLU A 393 -24.43 8.71 11.89
N GLU A 394 -25.15 7.62 11.82
CA GLU A 394 -25.18 6.81 10.60
C GLU A 394 -25.77 7.63 9.45
N TYR A 395 -25.09 7.71 8.33
CA TYR A 395 -25.37 8.60 7.20
C TYR A 395 -25.36 10.09 7.57
N PRO A 396 -24.22 10.60 7.96
CA PRO A 396 -24.08 11.98 8.42
C PRO A 396 -24.63 12.99 7.42
N GLN A 397 -25.17 14.08 7.95
CA GLN A 397 -25.64 15.23 7.15
C GLN A 397 -24.62 16.36 7.21
N MET A 398 -24.42 17.02 6.08
CA MET A 398 -23.59 18.23 6.03
C MET A 398 -24.24 19.34 6.83
N LEU A 399 -23.43 20.09 7.58
CA LEU A 399 -23.89 21.19 8.41
C LEU A 399 -23.55 22.55 7.78
N TYR A 400 -24.42 23.50 7.97
CA TYR A 400 -24.27 24.90 7.60
C TYR A 400 -24.13 25.70 8.89
N SER A 401 -23.10 26.54 8.99
CA SER A 401 -22.90 27.42 10.13
C SER A 401 -23.30 28.86 9.79
N ALA A 402 -23.94 29.54 10.73
CA ALA A 402 -24.27 30.97 10.61
C ALA A 402 -23.05 31.85 10.92
N ASP A 403 -22.06 31.36 11.66
CA ASP A 403 -20.85 32.11 11.98
C ASP A 403 -19.84 32.02 10.85
N THR A 404 -19.83 33.07 10.04
CA THR A 404 -18.93 33.20 8.87
C THR A 404 -17.77 34.16 9.09
N LYS A 405 -17.58 34.69 10.30
CA LYS A 405 -16.59 35.76 10.55
C LYS A 405 -15.16 35.33 10.25
N ASP A 406 -14.84 34.08 10.52
CA ASP A 406 -13.50 33.51 10.33
C ASP A 406 -13.46 32.37 9.28
N ILE A 407 -14.57 32.12 8.59
CA ILE A 407 -14.73 30.99 7.66
C ILE A 407 -15.21 31.52 6.31
N HIS A 408 -14.48 31.25 5.25
CA HIS A 408 -14.89 31.61 3.88
C HIS A 408 -15.70 30.46 3.27
N HIS A 409 -17.03 30.62 3.24
CA HIS A 409 -17.90 29.69 2.56
C HIS A 409 -17.83 29.88 1.04
N TYR A 410 -17.83 28.76 0.32
CA TYR A 410 -17.89 28.79 -1.15
C TYR A 410 -19.33 28.90 -1.65
N GLY A 411 -19.87 30.09 -1.62
CA GLY A 411 -21.27 30.37 -2.01
C GLY A 411 -22.26 29.67 -1.07
N ASN A 412 -23.32 29.04 -1.63
CA ASN A 412 -24.33 28.31 -0.87
C ASN A 412 -23.98 26.85 -0.60
N THR A 413 -22.71 26.53 -0.43
CA THR A 413 -22.24 25.17 -0.11
C THR A 413 -21.86 25.07 1.35
N PRO A 414 -21.93 23.89 1.99
CA PRO A 414 -21.45 23.68 3.36
C PRO A 414 -19.92 23.62 3.43
N TYR A 415 -19.23 23.69 2.30
CA TYR A 415 -17.77 23.70 2.27
C TYR A 415 -17.24 25.10 2.57
N TYR A 416 -16.20 25.15 3.38
CA TYR A 416 -15.54 26.38 3.74
C TYR A 416 -14.02 26.21 3.68
N ASN A 417 -13.35 27.35 3.65
CA ASN A 417 -11.91 27.43 3.73
C ASN A 417 -11.53 28.18 5.00
N LEU A 418 -10.73 27.56 5.84
CA LEU A 418 -9.99 28.30 6.85
C LEU A 418 -8.99 29.20 6.13
N ASN A 419 -8.79 30.43 6.58
CA ASN A 419 -7.83 31.39 5.99
C ASN A 419 -6.40 30.86 5.81
N GLN A 420 -6.15 29.64 6.17
CA GLN A 420 -4.88 28.93 6.19
C GLN A 420 -4.97 27.53 5.54
N ASN A 421 -5.69 27.39 4.44
CA ASN A 421 -5.81 26.10 3.78
C ASN A 421 -4.48 25.52 3.34
N ALA A 422 -4.34 24.23 3.54
CA ALA A 422 -3.27 23.47 2.94
C ALA A 422 -3.46 23.46 1.42
N SER A 423 -2.55 24.11 0.73
CA SER A 423 -2.49 24.14 -0.71
C SER A 423 -1.09 23.73 -1.11
N GLU A 424 -1.00 22.72 -1.95
CA GLU A 424 0.28 22.15 -2.37
C GLU A 424 0.37 22.18 -3.88
N TYR A 425 1.54 22.52 -4.39
CA TYR A 425 1.84 22.44 -5.80
C TYR A 425 3.31 22.14 -5.99
N TYR A 426 3.60 21.16 -6.80
CA TYR A 426 4.93 20.98 -7.36
C TYR A 426 4.85 20.43 -8.79
N LYS A 427 5.84 20.77 -9.59
CA LYS A 427 6.03 20.25 -10.93
C LYS A 427 7.51 20.05 -11.15
N GLY A 428 7.90 18.88 -11.60
CA GLY A 428 9.30 18.59 -11.85
C GLY A 428 9.57 17.13 -12.07
N HIS A 429 10.85 16.79 -12.08
CA HIS A 429 11.28 15.43 -12.33
C HIS A 429 12.33 14.97 -11.31
N GLU A 430 12.37 13.67 -11.11
CA GLU A 430 13.38 12.98 -10.34
C GLU A 430 13.96 11.84 -11.18
N ASN A 431 15.29 11.73 -11.21
CA ASN A 431 16.02 10.66 -11.87
C ASN A 431 16.96 9.99 -10.89
N LYS A 432 16.98 8.66 -10.87
CA LYS A 432 17.89 7.83 -10.09
C LYS A 432 18.61 6.87 -11.01
N LEU A 433 19.90 7.09 -11.23
CA LEU A 433 20.78 6.21 -11.97
C LEU A 433 21.68 5.46 -10.98
N ALA A 434 21.60 4.15 -10.97
CA ALA A 434 22.37 3.33 -10.03
C ALA A 434 23.15 2.20 -10.71
N LEU A 435 24.36 1.99 -10.21
CA LEU A 435 25.15 0.79 -10.47
C LEU A 435 25.10 -0.08 -9.21
N TYR A 436 24.87 -1.38 -9.37
CA TYR A 436 24.91 -2.33 -8.26
C TYR A 436 25.61 -3.63 -8.64
N ALA A 437 26.14 -4.29 -7.62
CA ALA A 437 26.72 -5.63 -7.76
C ALA A 437 26.39 -6.46 -6.50
N THR A 438 26.19 -7.75 -6.70
CA THR A 438 26.03 -8.73 -5.61
C THR A 438 26.86 -9.98 -5.89
N HIS A 439 27.33 -10.59 -4.83
CA HIS A 439 28.03 -11.87 -4.86
C HIS A 439 27.50 -12.78 -3.74
N ASP A 440 27.05 -13.96 -4.09
CA ASP A 440 26.66 -15.03 -3.20
C ASP A 440 27.66 -16.18 -3.37
N TRP A 441 28.36 -16.56 -2.30
CA TRP A 441 29.53 -17.43 -2.36
C TRP A 441 29.53 -18.47 -1.25
N ASP A 442 29.49 -19.74 -1.62
CA ASP A 442 29.82 -20.86 -0.74
C ASP A 442 31.32 -21.01 -0.67
N ILE A 443 31.97 -20.33 0.30
CA ILE A 443 33.44 -20.34 0.49
C ILE A 443 33.89 -21.77 0.83
N THR A 444 33.11 -22.47 1.66
CA THR A 444 33.27 -23.87 2.02
C THR A 444 31.88 -24.50 2.18
N ASP A 445 31.80 -25.81 2.41
CA ASP A 445 30.55 -26.50 2.72
C ASP A 445 29.84 -25.95 3.98
N GLN A 446 30.61 -25.31 4.87
CA GLN A 446 30.14 -24.72 6.13
C GLN A 446 29.84 -23.22 6.04
N TRP A 447 30.53 -22.49 5.18
CA TRP A 447 30.43 -21.04 5.09
C TRP A 447 29.79 -20.58 3.78
N ASN A 448 28.66 -19.92 3.89
CA ASN A 448 28.07 -19.11 2.81
C ASN A 448 28.18 -17.64 3.18
N VAL A 449 28.59 -16.81 2.24
CA VAL A 449 28.69 -15.36 2.38
C VAL A 449 27.99 -14.68 1.22
N TYR A 450 27.11 -13.74 1.53
CA TYR A 450 26.47 -12.86 0.54
C TYR A 450 26.90 -11.42 0.81
N TYR A 451 27.29 -10.70 -0.20
CA TYR A 451 27.55 -9.27 -0.09
C TYR A 451 27.18 -8.52 -1.36
N GLY A 452 26.94 -7.22 -1.22
CA GLY A 452 26.59 -6.38 -2.33
C GLY A 452 26.78 -4.90 -2.03
N ALA A 453 26.88 -4.12 -3.09
CA ALA A 453 26.97 -2.67 -3.05
C ALA A 453 26.11 -2.05 -4.15
N ARG A 454 25.58 -0.87 -3.85
CA ARG A 454 24.85 0.00 -4.77
C ARG A 454 25.36 1.43 -4.61
N PHE A 455 25.56 2.10 -5.73
CA PHE A 455 25.84 3.53 -5.82
C PHE A 455 24.80 4.15 -6.73
N GLU A 456 24.10 5.16 -6.23
CA GLU A 456 22.97 5.78 -6.90
C GLU A 456 23.17 7.29 -6.98
N TYR A 457 23.24 7.81 -8.20
CA TYR A 457 23.14 9.25 -8.45
C TYR A 457 21.66 9.62 -8.56
N GLN A 458 21.22 10.49 -7.66
CA GLN A 458 19.84 11.01 -7.63
C GLN A 458 19.88 12.50 -8.01
N ARG A 459 19.17 12.84 -9.06
CA ARG A 459 18.91 14.22 -9.46
C ARG A 459 17.43 14.53 -9.31
N LEU A 460 17.13 15.66 -8.69
CA LEU A 460 15.78 16.12 -8.44
C LEU A 460 15.70 17.60 -8.76
N ALA A 461 14.81 18.01 -9.68
CA ALA A 461 14.66 19.39 -10.08
C ALA A 461 13.19 19.71 -10.40
N GLY A 462 12.77 20.90 -9.98
CA GLY A 462 11.40 21.31 -10.21
C GLY A 462 11.09 22.70 -9.69
N LYS A 463 9.80 22.92 -9.50
CA LYS A 463 9.25 24.12 -8.86
C LYS A 463 8.10 23.75 -7.96
N ASN A 464 7.98 24.43 -6.82
CA ASN A 464 6.87 24.26 -5.89
C ASN A 464 6.27 25.62 -5.51
N LEU A 465 5.11 25.57 -4.88
CA LEU A 465 4.42 26.75 -4.37
C LEU A 465 4.87 27.01 -2.93
N ALA A 466 6.05 27.56 -2.75
CA ALA A 466 6.52 28.04 -1.48
C ALA A 466 6.10 29.50 -1.27
N VAL A 467 5.28 29.77 -0.26
CA VAL A 467 4.89 31.11 0.12
C VAL A 467 5.84 31.61 1.21
N TYR A 468 6.44 32.77 0.98
CA TYR A 468 7.35 33.43 1.91
C TYR A 468 6.78 34.81 2.25
N ASN A 469 6.94 35.22 3.51
CA ASN A 469 6.65 36.60 3.90
C ASN A 469 7.74 37.58 3.40
N ALA A 470 7.55 38.87 3.66
CA ALA A 470 8.51 39.90 3.25
C ALA A 470 9.92 39.73 3.83
N GLU A 471 10.05 39.08 4.99
CA GLU A 471 11.32 38.76 5.62
C GLU A 471 11.98 37.47 5.04
N GLY A 472 11.35 36.82 4.06
CA GLY A 472 11.88 35.61 3.44
C GLY A 472 11.64 34.34 4.24
N ASN A 473 10.80 34.36 5.28
CA ASN A 473 10.40 33.17 6.05
C ASN A 473 9.24 32.44 5.35
N PRO A 474 9.23 31.10 5.33
CA PRO A 474 8.09 30.37 4.82
C PRO A 474 6.83 30.67 5.63
N VAL A 475 5.74 31.04 4.97
CA VAL A 475 4.47 31.41 5.60
C VAL A 475 3.63 30.18 5.94
N GLY A 476 4.17 28.99 5.61
CA GLY A 476 3.60 27.74 6.02
C GLY A 476 2.66 27.09 4.99
N ARG A 477 2.37 25.84 5.26
CA ARG A 477 1.60 24.87 4.44
C ARG A 477 0.16 25.33 4.14
N PHE A 478 -0.38 26.22 4.94
CA PHE A 478 -1.80 26.61 4.95
C PHE A 478 -2.10 27.96 4.28
N ALA A 479 -1.15 28.57 3.61
CA ALA A 479 -1.46 29.77 2.84
C ALA A 479 -2.39 29.38 1.69
N GLY A 480 -3.67 29.76 1.75
CA GLY A 480 -4.71 29.44 0.78
C GLY A 480 -4.56 30.15 -0.57
N TYR A 481 -3.33 30.31 -1.06
CA TYR A 481 -3.02 31.05 -2.27
C TYR A 481 -2.82 30.11 -3.46
N HIS A 482 -3.39 30.45 -4.60
CA HIS A 482 -3.10 29.86 -5.89
C HIS A 482 -1.95 30.59 -6.59
N ILE A 483 -1.41 30.00 -7.66
CA ILE A 483 -0.38 30.64 -8.49
C ILE A 483 -0.93 31.94 -9.08
N GLY A 484 -0.21 33.03 -8.85
CA GLY A 484 -0.58 34.38 -9.33
C GLY A 484 -1.50 35.17 -8.40
N ALA A 485 -1.94 34.58 -7.28
CA ALA A 485 -2.63 35.34 -6.22
C ALA A 485 -1.71 36.41 -5.63
N VAL A 486 -2.31 37.40 -4.96
CA VAL A 486 -1.60 38.44 -4.24
C VAL A 486 -1.87 38.26 -2.75
N ALA A 487 -0.82 38.05 -1.97
CA ALA A 487 -0.91 37.91 -0.51
C ALA A 487 -1.28 39.24 0.15
N ALA A 488 -1.67 39.22 1.42
CA ALA A 488 -2.09 40.41 2.17
C ALA A 488 -1.01 41.51 2.24
N ASP A 489 0.26 41.12 2.16
CA ASP A 489 1.41 42.04 2.12
C ASP A 489 1.73 42.59 0.71
N GLY A 490 0.92 42.26 -0.30
CA GLY A 490 1.13 42.65 -1.70
C GLY A 490 2.05 41.73 -2.49
N THR A 491 2.58 40.67 -1.90
CA THR A 491 3.47 39.72 -2.59
C THR A 491 2.69 38.88 -3.59
N LYS A 492 3.16 38.82 -4.84
CA LYS A 492 2.59 37.94 -5.85
C LYS A 492 3.10 36.53 -5.67
N ILE A 493 2.19 35.57 -5.51
CA ILE A 493 2.51 34.16 -5.33
C ILE A 493 2.99 33.55 -6.65
N ALA A 494 4.21 33.03 -6.66
CA ALA A 494 4.83 32.39 -7.81
C ALA A 494 5.56 31.11 -7.40
N PRO A 495 5.59 30.08 -8.26
CA PRO A 495 6.36 28.87 -7.99
C PRO A 495 7.84 29.16 -7.81
N ARG A 496 8.47 28.49 -6.87
CA ARG A 496 9.89 28.57 -6.55
C ARG A 496 10.63 27.39 -7.18
N HIS A 497 11.75 27.66 -7.82
CA HIS A 497 12.59 26.62 -8.41
C HIS A 497 13.52 26.01 -7.35
N PHE A 498 13.75 24.71 -7.48
CA PHE A 498 14.74 23.95 -6.71
C PHE A 498 15.43 22.95 -7.62
N SER A 499 16.69 22.63 -7.28
CA SER A 499 17.47 21.58 -7.95
C SER A 499 18.49 21.03 -6.98
N TYR A 500 18.56 19.71 -6.91
CA TYR A 500 19.48 18.98 -6.04
C TYR A 500 20.07 17.79 -6.78
N ASP A 501 21.34 17.51 -6.45
CA ASP A 501 22.10 16.37 -6.94
C ASP A 501 22.72 15.66 -5.73
N TRP A 502 22.54 14.34 -5.62
CA TRP A 502 23.05 13.55 -4.49
C TRP A 502 23.63 12.23 -4.94
N LEU A 503 24.55 11.72 -4.14
CA LEU A 503 25.01 10.33 -4.21
C LEU A 503 24.46 9.58 -3.00
N ASN A 504 23.61 8.58 -3.26
CA ASN A 504 23.14 7.60 -2.30
C ASN A 504 23.95 6.32 -2.44
N MET A 505 23.99 5.52 -1.36
CA MET A 505 24.68 4.24 -1.39
C MET A 505 23.97 3.22 -0.51
N ALA A 506 24.08 1.95 -0.89
CA ALA A 506 23.68 0.84 -0.06
C ALA A 506 24.79 -0.22 -0.05
N PHE A 507 25.03 -0.79 1.12
CA PHE A 507 25.96 -1.92 1.31
C PHE A 507 25.24 -3.00 2.10
N THR A 508 25.46 -4.24 1.74
CA THR A 508 24.99 -5.39 2.50
C THR A 508 26.06 -6.44 2.61
N ALA A 509 26.10 -7.12 3.75
CA ALA A 509 26.91 -8.31 3.96
C ALA A 509 26.11 -9.28 4.83
N ALA A 510 26.08 -10.55 4.47
CA ALA A 510 25.48 -11.62 5.25
C ALA A 510 26.41 -12.83 5.28
N ALA A 511 26.45 -13.52 6.41
CA ALA A 511 27.21 -14.74 6.57
C ALA A 511 26.36 -15.80 7.26
N THR A 512 26.44 -17.01 6.74
CA THR A 512 25.82 -18.19 7.36
C THR A 512 26.89 -19.22 7.62
N TYR A 513 26.97 -19.68 8.88
CA TYR A 513 27.89 -20.75 9.31
C TYR A 513 27.11 -22.00 9.68
N LYS A 514 27.29 -23.08 8.93
CA LYS A 514 26.70 -24.39 9.17
C LYS A 514 27.57 -25.17 10.17
N MET A 515 27.25 -25.09 11.46
CA MET A 515 27.98 -25.82 12.49
C MET A 515 27.76 -27.34 12.35
N THR A 516 26.52 -27.73 12.03
CA THR A 516 26.12 -29.08 11.67
C THR A 516 25.25 -29.05 10.42
N LYS A 517 24.83 -30.22 9.93
CA LYS A 517 23.84 -30.30 8.82
C LYS A 517 22.51 -29.62 9.15
N GLN A 518 22.19 -29.55 10.45
CA GLN A 518 20.88 -29.07 10.93
C GLN A 518 20.92 -27.72 11.62
N PHE A 519 22.04 -27.35 12.24
CA PHE A 519 22.18 -26.17 13.09
C PHE A 519 23.33 -25.27 12.65
N GLY A 520 23.12 -23.99 12.76
CA GLY A 520 24.15 -23.01 12.48
C GLY A 520 23.79 -21.59 12.93
N PHE A 521 24.65 -20.66 12.56
CA PHE A 521 24.57 -19.25 12.89
C PHE A 521 24.36 -18.45 11.59
N THR A 522 23.65 -17.32 11.71
CA THR A 522 23.50 -16.36 10.61
C THR A 522 23.61 -14.95 11.15
N ALA A 523 24.24 -14.09 10.39
CA ALA A 523 24.30 -12.66 10.67
C ALA A 523 24.20 -11.88 9.36
N ASP A 524 23.55 -10.75 9.38
CA ASP A 524 23.53 -9.81 8.26
C ASP A 524 23.59 -8.36 8.74
N PHE A 525 24.15 -7.53 7.86
CA PHE A 525 24.22 -6.10 8.02
C PHE A 525 23.84 -5.43 6.71
N THR A 526 23.01 -4.41 6.79
CA THR A 526 22.65 -3.55 5.64
C THR A 526 22.76 -2.10 6.07
N TYR A 527 23.45 -1.31 5.29
CA TYR A 527 23.54 0.14 5.44
C TYR A 527 22.97 0.78 4.18
N ASN A 528 21.98 1.65 4.34
CA ASN A 528 21.36 2.35 3.24
C ASN A 528 21.30 3.86 3.50
N THR A 529 21.52 4.65 2.47
CA THR A 529 21.32 6.09 2.50
C THR A 529 20.26 6.51 1.51
N GLN A 530 19.45 7.48 1.91
CA GLN A 530 18.36 8.03 1.11
C GLN A 530 18.37 9.55 1.18
N ARG A 531 17.71 10.18 0.25
CA ARG A 531 17.43 11.62 0.21
C ARG A 531 15.93 11.84 0.01
N PRO A 532 15.41 13.04 0.30
CA PRO A 532 14.04 13.38 -0.04
C PRO A 532 13.71 13.10 -1.50
N ASN A 533 12.50 12.66 -1.74
CA ASN A 533 11.95 12.48 -3.07
C ASN A 533 11.08 13.69 -3.48
N MET A 534 10.57 13.71 -4.71
CA MET A 534 9.78 14.81 -5.24
C MET A 534 8.56 15.14 -4.37
N SER A 535 7.90 14.15 -3.76
CA SER A 535 6.70 14.37 -2.94
C SER A 535 6.98 15.14 -1.64
N ASN A 536 8.22 15.14 -1.14
CA ASN A 536 8.59 15.91 0.04
C ASN A 536 8.62 17.43 -0.22
N PHE A 537 8.61 17.84 -1.49
CA PHE A 537 8.56 19.26 -1.90
C PHE A 537 7.12 19.75 -2.15
N ALA A 538 6.11 18.93 -1.89
CA ALA A 538 4.71 19.31 -2.01
C ALA A 538 4.26 20.41 -1.05
N PRO A 539 4.65 20.38 0.24
CA PRO A 539 4.37 21.45 1.19
C PRO A 539 5.01 22.77 0.78
N ALA A 540 4.46 23.88 1.26
CA ALA A 540 5.02 25.21 1.06
C ALA A 540 6.40 25.38 1.74
N GLU A 541 6.69 24.60 2.78
CA GLU A 541 8.00 24.55 3.43
C GLU A 541 8.97 23.62 2.69
N MET A 542 10.21 24.05 2.61
CA MET A 542 11.26 23.20 2.04
C MET A 542 11.59 22.06 3.00
N PRO A 543 11.70 20.81 2.51
CA PRO A 543 12.05 19.69 3.36
C PRO A 543 13.52 19.79 3.81
N ASN A 544 13.85 19.14 4.94
CA ASN A 544 15.24 18.88 5.25
C ASN A 544 15.85 17.97 4.18
N VAL A 545 16.92 18.42 3.53
CA VAL A 545 17.61 17.70 2.46
C VAL A 545 18.84 16.91 2.95
N ASP A 546 19.01 16.82 4.27
CA ASP A 546 20.09 16.05 4.87
C ASP A 546 19.95 14.55 4.53
N LYS A 547 21.09 13.89 4.58
CA LYS A 547 21.18 12.46 4.32
C LYS A 547 20.43 11.65 5.38
N ILE A 548 19.46 10.86 4.94
CA ILE A 548 18.80 9.84 5.74
C ILE A 548 19.70 8.61 5.75
N THR A 549 20.03 8.08 6.93
CA THR A 549 20.82 6.85 7.05
C THR A 549 20.00 5.75 7.74
N ILE A 550 20.09 4.54 7.22
CA ILE A 550 19.34 3.40 7.74
C ILE A 550 20.29 2.21 7.91
N PRO A 551 20.98 2.10 9.05
CA PRO A 551 21.71 0.89 9.43
C PRO A 551 20.73 -0.18 9.96
N LEU A 552 20.87 -1.41 9.49
CA LEU A 552 20.20 -2.59 9.97
C LEU A 552 21.23 -3.69 10.23
N GLY A 553 21.24 -4.26 11.41
CA GLY A 553 22.05 -5.43 11.76
C GLY A 553 21.19 -6.52 12.39
N ARG A 554 21.41 -7.77 11.99
CA ARG A 554 20.75 -8.94 12.59
C ARG A 554 21.76 -10.05 12.79
N ALA A 555 21.60 -10.78 13.89
CA ALA A 555 22.41 -11.98 14.16
C ALA A 555 21.61 -13.00 14.96
N GLY A 556 21.86 -14.27 14.74
CA GLY A 556 21.19 -15.32 15.47
C GLY A 556 21.51 -16.72 14.98
N ILE A 557 20.56 -17.61 15.23
CA ILE A 557 20.69 -19.04 14.97
C ILE A 557 19.61 -19.50 14.00
N TYR A 558 19.91 -20.57 13.30
CA TYR A 558 18.92 -21.36 12.58
C TYR A 558 19.05 -22.85 12.92
N PHE A 559 17.90 -23.53 12.82
CA PHE A 559 17.81 -24.97 12.93
C PHE A 559 16.87 -25.52 11.86
N ASN A 560 17.29 -26.55 11.14
CA ASN A 560 16.50 -27.13 10.06
C ASN A 560 16.66 -28.66 10.00
N ASN A 561 15.53 -29.35 10.03
CA ASN A 561 15.46 -30.79 9.81
C ASN A 561 14.15 -31.12 9.05
N ASP A 562 13.81 -32.42 8.94
CA ASP A 562 12.66 -32.89 8.14
C ASP A 562 11.30 -32.40 8.66
N TRP A 563 11.20 -32.01 9.93
CA TRP A 563 9.92 -31.62 10.56
C TRP A 563 9.89 -30.21 11.15
N ILE A 564 11.03 -29.54 11.31
CA ILE A 564 11.08 -28.14 11.75
C ILE A 564 12.15 -27.33 11.01
N SER A 565 11.79 -26.15 10.57
CA SER A 565 12.70 -25.09 10.11
C SER A 565 12.50 -23.89 11.01
N LEU A 566 13.55 -23.45 11.70
CA LEU A 566 13.51 -22.35 12.66
C LEU A 566 14.65 -21.38 12.41
N THR A 567 14.36 -20.09 12.50
CA THR A 567 15.35 -19.00 12.53
C THR A 567 15.01 -18.06 13.68
N SER A 568 16.00 -17.71 14.49
CA SER A 568 15.82 -16.79 15.62
C SER A 568 16.90 -15.73 15.57
N LEU A 569 16.51 -14.44 15.39
CA LEU A 569 17.40 -13.32 15.14
C LEU A 569 17.16 -12.20 16.13
N PHE A 570 18.23 -11.69 16.72
CA PHE A 570 18.29 -10.37 17.31
C PHE A 570 18.50 -9.33 16.20
N SER A 571 17.87 -8.16 16.33
CA SER A 571 17.93 -7.10 15.32
C SER A 571 18.10 -5.72 15.94
N TYR A 572 18.83 -4.88 15.21
CA TYR A 572 18.95 -3.45 15.45
C TYR A 572 18.68 -2.74 14.14
N ILE A 573 17.79 -1.74 14.15
CA ILE A 573 17.56 -0.85 13.01
C ILE A 573 17.40 0.59 13.50
N ALA A 574 17.96 1.53 12.77
CA ALA A 574 17.74 2.95 13.00
C ALA A 574 17.41 3.67 11.69
N LYS A 575 16.80 4.82 11.79
CA LYS A 575 16.56 5.74 10.68
C LYS A 575 16.73 7.16 11.18
N THR A 576 17.68 7.89 10.60
CA THR A 576 17.98 9.27 10.98
C THR A 576 17.40 10.27 10.00
N ASN A 577 17.19 11.51 10.45
CA ASN A 577 16.73 12.62 9.61
C ASN A 577 15.41 12.33 8.87
N ASN A 578 14.47 11.63 9.52
CA ASN A 578 13.12 11.48 8.96
C ASN A 578 12.45 12.84 8.85
N ASN A 579 11.88 13.14 7.71
CA ASN A 579 11.15 14.39 7.48
C ASN A 579 9.68 14.23 7.85
N SER A 580 9.14 15.22 8.56
CA SER A 580 7.73 15.38 8.85
C SER A 580 7.39 16.85 8.98
N THR A 581 6.10 17.16 9.03
CA THR A 581 5.57 18.49 9.34
C THR A 581 4.51 18.33 10.40
N LEU A 582 4.59 19.16 11.45
CA LEU A 582 3.60 19.22 12.51
C LEU A 582 2.87 20.55 12.47
N ASN A 583 1.59 20.53 12.75
CA ASN A 583 0.79 21.74 12.95
C ASN A 583 0.78 22.07 14.44
N LEU A 584 1.45 23.16 14.79
CA LEU A 584 1.51 23.67 16.16
C LEU A 584 0.49 24.81 16.32
N ILE A 585 -0.26 24.76 17.40
CA ILE A 585 -1.35 25.70 17.70
C ILE A 585 -0.81 26.76 18.67
N ASN A 586 -1.17 28.01 18.43
CA ASN A 586 -0.88 29.12 19.36
C ASN A 586 -1.65 28.91 20.67
N PRO A 587 -0.97 28.82 21.84
CA PRO A 587 -1.63 28.64 23.13
C PRO A 587 -2.67 29.72 23.48
N ASN A 588 -2.52 30.92 22.91
CA ASN A 588 -3.42 32.04 23.15
C ASN A 588 -4.55 32.16 22.11
N ASN A 589 -4.42 31.44 20.95
CA ASN A 589 -5.38 31.50 19.87
C ASN A 589 -5.39 30.18 19.09
N ASP A 590 -6.37 29.35 19.36
CA ASP A 590 -6.51 28.02 18.77
C ASP A 590 -6.71 28.02 17.23
N LYS A 591 -7.07 29.16 16.67
CA LYS A 591 -7.20 29.37 15.21
C LYS A 591 -5.88 29.79 14.54
N ASP A 592 -4.87 30.19 15.31
CA ASP A 592 -3.53 30.53 14.79
C ASP A 592 -2.65 29.26 14.82
N ILE A 593 -2.54 28.64 13.66
CA ILE A 593 -1.82 27.37 13.47
C ILE A 593 -0.61 27.62 12.58
N LYS A 594 0.57 27.19 13.02
CA LYS A 594 1.79 27.21 12.21
C LYS A 594 2.28 25.80 11.96
N ALA A 595 2.64 25.53 10.69
CA ALA A 595 3.37 24.32 10.34
C ALA A 595 4.82 24.44 10.81
N ALA A 596 5.32 23.40 11.45
CA ALA A 596 6.71 23.26 11.87
C ALA A 596 7.35 22.11 11.13
N ALA A 597 8.42 22.37 10.39
CA ALA A 597 9.25 21.30 9.81
C ALA A 597 9.95 20.55 10.95
N LEU A 598 9.95 19.22 10.85
CA LEU A 598 10.56 18.34 11.84
C LEU A 598 11.51 17.36 11.15
N SER A 599 12.73 17.30 11.64
CA SER A 599 13.64 16.20 11.35
C SER A 599 13.82 15.36 12.60
N TYR A 600 13.54 14.07 12.55
CA TYR A 600 13.56 13.18 13.71
C TYR A 600 14.25 11.85 13.42
N ASP A 601 14.73 11.21 14.47
CA ASP A 601 15.43 9.93 14.42
C ASP A 601 14.62 8.85 15.13
N ILE A 602 14.71 7.62 14.62
CA ILE A 602 14.13 6.44 15.25
C ILE A 602 15.20 5.37 15.43
N GLU A 603 15.08 4.63 16.52
CA GLU A 603 15.91 3.45 16.83
C GLU A 603 15.02 2.33 17.34
N THR A 604 15.24 1.13 16.82
CA THR A 604 14.49 -0.08 17.22
C THR A 604 15.47 -1.22 17.49
N ILE A 605 15.35 -1.79 18.68
CA ILE A 605 15.93 -3.08 19.03
C ILE A 605 14.84 -4.14 18.96
N GLY A 606 15.13 -5.28 18.38
CA GLY A 606 14.15 -6.32 18.17
C GLY A 606 14.70 -7.74 18.28
N TRP A 607 13.80 -8.69 18.40
CA TRP A 607 14.04 -10.12 18.35
C TRP A 607 12.91 -10.78 17.60
N THR A 608 13.24 -11.57 16.57
CA THR A 608 12.27 -12.29 15.77
C THR A 608 12.62 -13.76 15.73
N THR A 609 11.64 -14.61 16.00
CA THR A 609 11.72 -16.07 15.80
C THR A 609 10.66 -16.48 14.79
N ASP A 610 11.09 -17.11 13.73
CA ASP A 610 10.26 -17.65 12.65
C ASP A 610 10.46 -19.16 12.57
N ALA A 611 9.39 -19.94 12.63
CA ALA A 611 9.44 -21.38 12.59
C ALA A 611 8.32 -21.97 11.74
N VAL A 612 8.66 -22.96 10.92
CA VAL A 612 7.71 -23.83 10.23
C VAL A 612 7.86 -25.24 10.78
N VAL A 613 6.77 -25.81 11.27
CA VAL A 613 6.74 -27.12 11.93
C VAL A 613 5.80 -28.05 11.19
N LYS A 614 6.28 -29.26 10.84
CA LYS A 614 5.55 -30.32 10.12
C LYS A 614 5.58 -31.62 10.94
N PRO A 615 4.85 -31.72 12.07
CA PRO A 615 5.00 -32.81 13.04
C PRO A 615 4.47 -34.14 12.51
N PHE A 616 3.53 -34.11 11.54
CA PHE A 616 3.00 -35.29 10.87
C PHE A 616 2.50 -34.96 9.47
N LYS A 617 2.27 -35.95 8.64
CA LYS A 617 1.87 -35.78 7.25
C LYS A 617 0.57 -35.02 7.13
N GLY A 618 0.59 -33.96 6.31
CA GLY A 618 -0.58 -33.13 5.99
C GLY A 618 -0.79 -31.96 6.94
N PHE A 619 -0.09 -31.87 8.06
CA PHE A 619 -0.15 -30.73 8.97
C PHE A 619 1.08 -29.83 8.82
N ASP A 620 0.85 -28.56 8.59
CA ASP A 620 1.85 -27.49 8.57
C ASP A 620 1.45 -26.43 9.60
N PHE A 621 2.41 -25.96 10.38
CA PHE A 621 2.22 -24.90 11.36
C PHE A 621 3.35 -23.88 11.21
N HIS A 622 2.99 -22.64 10.87
CA HIS A 622 3.92 -21.51 10.88
C HIS A 622 3.73 -20.74 12.17
N PHE A 623 4.83 -20.41 12.80
CA PHE A 623 4.93 -19.59 14.01
C PHE A 623 5.89 -18.44 13.78
N LEU A 624 5.40 -17.20 13.99
CA LEU A 624 6.24 -16.01 14.02
C LEU A 624 6.05 -15.30 15.35
N PHE A 625 7.15 -14.99 16.00
CA PHE A 625 7.19 -14.13 17.18
C PHE A 625 8.14 -12.98 16.91
N THR A 626 7.69 -11.75 17.13
CA THR A 626 8.51 -10.54 17.05
C THR A 626 8.33 -9.72 18.31
N TYR A 627 9.44 -9.43 18.97
CA TYR A 627 9.55 -8.37 19.98
C TYR A 627 10.33 -7.21 19.38
N GLN A 628 9.84 -5.97 19.58
CA GLN A 628 10.49 -4.76 19.08
C GLN A 628 10.24 -3.58 20.00
N SER A 629 11.22 -2.71 20.15
CA SER A 629 11.12 -1.53 21.00
C SER A 629 11.50 -0.27 20.22
N PRO A 630 10.60 0.24 19.34
CA PRO A 630 10.85 1.43 18.53
C PRO A 630 10.73 2.68 19.39
N LYS A 631 11.74 3.56 19.35
CA LYS A 631 11.79 4.82 20.10
C LYS A 631 12.19 5.99 19.22
N TYR A 632 11.60 7.14 19.45
CA TYR A 632 12.12 8.40 18.97
C TYR A 632 13.41 8.75 19.70
N LYS A 633 14.53 8.94 19.00
CA LYS A 633 15.84 9.33 19.57
C LYS A 633 16.06 10.82 19.52
N LYS A 634 15.50 11.46 18.52
CA LYS A 634 15.46 12.91 18.36
C LYS A 634 14.08 13.23 17.80
N TYR A 635 13.26 13.93 18.56
CA TYR A 635 11.91 14.32 18.13
C TYR A 635 11.58 15.62 18.85
N GLU A 636 12.04 16.74 18.30
CA GLU A 636 11.86 18.05 18.88
C GLU A 636 11.73 19.10 17.79
N THR A 637 10.72 19.97 17.91
CA THR A 637 10.53 21.15 17.07
C THR A 637 9.65 22.15 17.77
N GLY A 638 9.66 23.42 17.32
CA GLY A 638 8.84 24.46 17.85
C GLY A 638 8.74 25.67 16.91
N VAL A 639 7.74 26.50 17.15
CA VAL A 639 7.49 27.74 16.41
C VAL A 639 7.23 28.90 17.37
N THR A 640 7.55 30.10 16.91
CA THR A 640 7.14 31.33 17.57
C THR A 640 6.06 32.01 16.74
N PHE A 641 4.98 32.38 17.37
CA PHE A 641 3.85 33.08 16.75
C PHE A 641 4.09 34.60 16.71
N SER A 642 3.26 35.33 15.95
CA SER A 642 3.38 36.76 15.75
C SER A 642 3.16 37.57 17.04
N ASP A 643 2.41 37.03 18.00
CA ASP A 643 2.20 37.62 19.34
C ASP A 643 3.34 37.35 20.32
N GLY A 644 4.42 36.69 19.87
CA GLY A 644 5.57 36.29 20.69
C GLY A 644 5.39 34.97 21.45
N THR A 645 4.19 34.36 21.39
CA THR A 645 3.93 33.07 22.04
C THR A 645 4.73 31.94 21.33
N THR A 646 5.21 30.99 22.09
CA THR A 646 5.90 29.79 21.55
C THR A 646 5.08 28.54 21.77
N SER A 647 5.08 27.66 20.78
CA SER A 647 4.53 26.31 20.88
C SER A 647 5.54 25.30 20.33
N GLY A 648 5.66 24.18 20.96
CA GLY A 648 6.62 23.15 20.55
C GLY A 648 6.29 21.79 21.11
N ILE A 649 7.01 20.80 20.61
CA ILE A 649 6.91 19.41 21.03
C ILE A 649 8.29 18.84 21.27
N ASN A 650 8.44 18.08 22.35
CA ASN A 650 9.55 17.15 22.55
C ASN A 650 8.97 15.77 22.89
N ALA A 651 9.19 14.81 22.00
CA ALA A 651 8.77 13.42 22.18
C ALA A 651 9.97 12.46 22.18
N THR A 652 11.18 12.99 22.36
CA THR A 652 12.40 12.17 22.45
C THR A 652 12.27 11.14 23.59
N GLY A 653 12.56 9.87 23.29
CA GLY A 653 12.43 8.76 24.21
C GLY A 653 11.05 8.06 24.20
N ASN A 654 10.03 8.69 23.62
CA ASN A 654 8.71 8.07 23.48
C ASN A 654 8.75 6.88 22.51
N ILE A 655 7.82 5.94 22.74
CA ILE A 655 7.60 4.83 21.82
C ILE A 655 6.96 5.36 20.55
N VAL A 656 7.43 4.89 19.41
CA VAL A 656 6.87 5.23 18.10
C VAL A 656 5.43 4.76 18.02
N THR A 657 4.55 5.62 17.50
CA THR A 657 3.11 5.35 17.37
C THR A 657 2.84 4.20 16.42
N GLU A 658 1.72 3.50 16.64
CA GLU A 658 1.15 2.44 15.80
C GLU A 658 1.98 1.16 15.70
N ILE A 659 3.21 1.12 16.17
CA ILE A 659 4.07 -0.06 16.14
C ILE A 659 3.88 -0.88 17.42
N PRO A 660 3.38 -2.13 17.35
CA PRO A 660 3.24 -2.99 18.52
C PRO A 660 4.62 -3.47 18.99
N LYS A 661 4.82 -3.59 20.29
CA LYS A 661 6.05 -4.16 20.85
C LYS A 661 6.15 -5.67 20.67
N VAL A 662 5.00 -6.35 20.68
CA VAL A 662 4.92 -7.80 20.49
C VAL A 662 3.95 -8.09 19.36
N LEU A 663 4.39 -8.90 18.41
CA LEU A 663 3.61 -9.48 17.36
C LEU A 663 3.78 -10.99 17.38
N ILE A 664 2.67 -11.74 17.33
CA ILE A 664 2.66 -13.20 17.27
C ILE A 664 1.79 -13.60 16.08
N GLU A 665 2.29 -14.51 15.24
CA GLU A 665 1.49 -15.14 14.19
C GLU A 665 1.49 -16.65 14.37
N LEU A 666 0.31 -17.25 14.26
CA LEU A 666 0.08 -18.70 14.36
C LEU A 666 -0.75 -19.09 13.14
N ASP A 667 -0.16 -19.81 12.21
CA ASP A 667 -0.79 -20.20 10.95
C ASP A 667 -0.86 -21.73 10.81
N PRO A 668 -1.78 -22.43 11.54
CA PRO A 668 -2.00 -23.85 11.35
C PRO A 668 -2.71 -24.12 10.03
N SER A 669 -2.32 -25.21 9.37
CA SER A 669 -3.04 -25.73 8.20
C SER A 669 -2.98 -27.24 8.14
N TYR A 670 -4.06 -27.86 7.66
CA TYR A 670 -4.19 -29.30 7.58
C TYR A 670 -4.83 -29.75 6.26
N ASN A 671 -4.15 -30.66 5.57
CA ASN A 671 -4.70 -31.34 4.40
C ASN A 671 -5.52 -32.53 4.87
N ILE A 672 -6.86 -32.37 4.98
CA ILE A 672 -7.80 -33.44 5.35
C ILE A 672 -7.72 -34.56 4.32
N THR A 673 -7.65 -34.19 3.05
CA THR A 673 -7.36 -35.08 1.92
C THR A 673 -6.34 -34.39 0.99
N LYS A 674 -5.91 -35.08 -0.07
CA LYS A 674 -5.07 -34.44 -1.12
C LYS A 674 -5.73 -33.26 -1.81
N ASP A 675 -7.05 -33.18 -1.76
CA ASP A 675 -7.88 -32.20 -2.49
C ASP A 675 -8.61 -31.22 -1.56
N LEU A 676 -8.60 -31.45 -0.24
CA LEU A 676 -9.27 -30.64 0.75
C LEU A 676 -8.30 -30.19 1.86
N LYS A 677 -8.13 -28.87 1.99
CA LYS A 677 -7.29 -28.22 2.98
C LYS A 677 -8.10 -27.27 3.83
N VAL A 678 -7.88 -27.29 5.15
CA VAL A 678 -8.35 -26.27 6.08
C VAL A 678 -7.16 -25.51 6.65
N TRP A 679 -7.35 -24.24 6.97
CA TRP A 679 -6.29 -23.39 7.49
C TRP A 679 -6.87 -22.28 8.36
N ALA A 680 -6.05 -21.76 9.26
CA ALA A 680 -6.33 -20.55 10.03
C ALA A 680 -5.07 -19.68 10.13
N SER A 681 -5.24 -18.42 10.47
CA SER A 681 -4.18 -17.46 10.79
C SER A 681 -4.64 -16.60 11.94
N PHE A 682 -3.85 -16.57 12.99
CA PHE A 682 -4.06 -15.73 14.17
C PHE A 682 -2.88 -14.77 14.26
N ARG A 683 -3.13 -13.47 14.23
CA ARG A 683 -2.12 -12.43 14.36
C ARG A 683 -2.42 -11.57 15.57
N TYR A 684 -1.60 -11.70 16.61
CA TYR A 684 -1.70 -10.87 17.80
C TYR A 684 -0.81 -9.64 17.65
N PHE A 685 -1.36 -8.49 17.93
CA PHE A 685 -0.66 -7.21 18.07
C PHE A 685 -0.83 -6.74 19.51
N SER A 686 0.26 -6.52 20.22
CA SER A 686 0.19 -5.95 21.57
C SER A 686 -0.28 -4.48 21.52
N LYS A 687 -0.49 -3.89 22.67
CA LYS A 687 -0.78 -2.46 22.85
C LYS A 687 0.06 -1.59 21.91
N THR A 688 -0.63 -0.63 21.24
CA THR A 688 -0.01 0.40 20.39
C THR A 688 -0.38 1.79 20.90
N TYR A 689 0.57 2.72 20.86
CA TYR A 689 0.27 4.11 21.17
C TYR A 689 -0.38 4.80 19.98
N ALA A 690 -1.41 5.60 20.27
CA ALA A 690 -2.27 6.27 19.30
C ALA A 690 -1.92 7.75 19.13
N ASN A 691 -0.96 8.29 19.90
CA ASN A 691 -0.44 9.64 19.72
C ASN A 691 1.06 9.72 20.08
N ILE A 692 1.72 10.77 19.56
CA ILE A 692 3.17 10.97 19.66
C ILE A 692 3.63 11.16 21.12
N LYS A 693 2.80 11.73 21.96
CA LYS A 693 3.08 11.94 23.39
C LYS A 693 2.90 10.68 24.24
N ASN A 694 2.47 9.56 23.65
CA ASN A 694 2.16 8.31 24.33
C ASN A 694 1.08 8.46 25.44
N ALA A 695 0.19 9.41 25.28
CA ALA A 695 -0.92 9.66 26.18
C ALA A 695 -2.08 8.71 25.94
N TYR A 696 -2.36 8.43 24.67
CA TYR A 696 -3.40 7.50 24.23
C TYR A 696 -2.82 6.23 23.68
N TYR A 697 -3.57 5.15 23.82
CA TYR A 697 -3.21 3.83 23.32
C TYR A 697 -4.44 2.99 23.05
N PHE A 698 -4.29 2.00 22.20
CA PHE A 698 -5.24 0.92 22.03
C PHE A 698 -4.70 -0.38 22.62
N ASN A 699 -5.57 -1.16 23.24
CA ASN A 699 -5.23 -2.47 23.80
C ASN A 699 -4.79 -3.45 22.71
N GLY A 700 -4.15 -4.54 23.12
CA GLY A 700 -3.76 -5.61 22.21
C GLY A 700 -4.99 -6.21 21.52
N ARG A 701 -4.80 -6.61 20.26
CA ARG A 701 -5.87 -7.16 19.41
C ARG A 701 -5.39 -8.36 18.62
N TRP A 702 -6.34 -9.17 18.20
CA TRP A 702 -6.13 -10.23 17.24
C TRP A 702 -6.68 -9.85 15.86
N GLU A 703 -5.97 -10.17 14.83
CA GLU A 703 -6.50 -10.26 13.46
C GLU A 703 -6.59 -11.75 13.14
N THR A 704 -7.76 -12.21 12.73
CA THR A 704 -8.00 -13.65 12.55
C THR A 704 -8.57 -13.94 11.17
N PHE A 705 -8.03 -14.98 10.56
CA PHE A 705 -8.44 -15.48 9.25
C PHE A 705 -8.59 -16.99 9.34
N GLY A 706 -9.53 -17.54 8.59
CA GLY A 706 -9.65 -18.99 8.47
C GLY A 706 -10.29 -19.35 7.13
N GLY A 707 -10.04 -20.55 6.66
CA GLY A 707 -10.60 -20.92 5.38
C GLY A 707 -10.48 -22.39 5.04
N ILE A 708 -11.18 -22.71 3.95
CA ILE A 708 -11.21 -24.03 3.33
C ILE A 708 -10.88 -23.87 1.86
N ASN A 709 -9.98 -24.70 1.37
CA ASN A 709 -9.67 -24.83 -0.06
C ASN A 709 -9.98 -26.25 -0.50
N TRP A 710 -10.83 -26.37 -1.52
CA TRP A 710 -11.28 -27.66 -2.04
C TRP A 710 -11.10 -27.74 -3.54
N ASN A 711 -10.22 -28.62 -3.99
CA ASN A 711 -10.09 -29.01 -5.40
C ASN A 711 -11.14 -30.07 -5.73
N VAL A 712 -12.34 -29.64 -6.15
CA VAL A 712 -13.46 -30.54 -6.50
C VAL A 712 -13.04 -31.54 -7.58
N ASN A 713 -12.28 -31.03 -8.56
CA ASN A 713 -11.65 -31.82 -9.61
C ASN A 713 -10.50 -31.01 -10.24
N LYS A 714 -9.89 -31.55 -11.32
CA LYS A 714 -8.78 -30.86 -12.02
C LYS A 714 -9.15 -29.53 -12.69
N HIS A 715 -10.42 -29.23 -12.82
CA HIS A 715 -10.92 -28.01 -13.48
C HIS A 715 -11.59 -27.02 -12.52
N LEU A 716 -12.06 -27.47 -11.37
CA LEU A 716 -12.81 -26.65 -10.44
C LEU A 716 -12.18 -26.71 -9.03
N SER A 717 -11.83 -25.55 -8.52
CA SER A 717 -11.45 -25.36 -7.12
C SER A 717 -12.40 -24.34 -6.47
N LEU A 718 -12.79 -24.61 -5.23
CA LEU A 718 -13.63 -23.74 -4.42
C LEU A 718 -12.85 -23.31 -3.19
N SER A 719 -13.05 -22.08 -2.74
CA SER A 719 -12.51 -21.61 -1.46
C SER A 719 -13.53 -20.79 -0.70
N GLY A 720 -13.54 -20.97 0.61
CA GLY A 720 -14.26 -20.13 1.56
C GLY A 720 -13.25 -19.53 2.53
N THR A 721 -13.34 -18.23 2.78
CA THR A 721 -12.46 -17.51 3.73
C THR A 721 -13.32 -16.70 4.68
N VAL A 722 -12.98 -16.74 5.96
CA VAL A 722 -13.56 -15.89 7.00
C VAL A 722 -12.48 -14.97 7.53
N ILE A 723 -12.76 -13.68 7.55
CA ILE A 723 -11.88 -12.62 8.07
C ILE A 723 -12.49 -12.11 9.36
N ASN A 724 -11.64 -11.88 10.37
CA ASN A 724 -12.06 -11.51 11.72
C ASN A 724 -13.09 -12.50 12.30
N PHE A 725 -12.77 -13.79 12.28
CA PHE A 725 -13.72 -14.81 12.73
C PHE A 725 -13.98 -14.79 14.26
N LEU A 726 -13.12 -14.12 15.05
CA LEU A 726 -13.41 -13.82 16.45
C LEU A 726 -14.39 -12.65 16.63
N ASN A 727 -14.79 -12.02 15.53
CA ASN A 727 -15.72 -10.88 15.50
C ASN A 727 -15.33 -9.77 16.48
N GLN A 728 -14.05 -9.43 16.53
CA GLN A 728 -13.56 -8.32 17.34
C GLN A 728 -14.00 -6.98 16.74
N THR A 729 -14.53 -6.12 17.57
CA THR A 729 -14.84 -4.74 17.25
C THR A 729 -13.85 -3.82 17.99
N GLY A 730 -13.58 -2.65 17.46
CA GLY A 730 -12.68 -1.69 18.10
C GLY A 730 -12.00 -0.74 17.12
N ALA A 731 -11.11 0.08 17.66
CA ALA A 731 -10.30 1.02 16.92
C ALA A 731 -8.81 0.64 16.96
N LYS A 732 -8.06 1.19 16.01
CA LYS A 732 -6.61 1.04 15.87
C LYS A 732 -6.01 2.28 15.22
N GLY A 733 -4.69 2.31 15.10
CA GLY A 733 -3.98 3.43 14.46
C GLY A 733 -3.85 4.64 15.37
N SER A 734 -3.87 5.83 14.78
CA SER A 734 -3.83 7.10 15.49
C SER A 734 -5.24 7.58 15.88
N ILE A 735 -5.33 8.39 16.93
CA ILE A 735 -6.54 9.14 17.28
C ILE A 735 -6.43 10.52 16.65
N SER A 736 -7.36 10.86 15.77
CA SER A 736 -7.37 12.13 15.05
C SER A 736 -7.65 13.31 15.97
N GLY A 737 -6.87 14.38 15.82
CA GLY A 737 -7.00 15.60 16.63
C GLY A 737 -6.40 15.48 18.05
N ALA A 738 -5.76 14.37 18.38
CA ALA A 738 -5.16 14.11 19.69
C ALA A 738 -3.63 13.95 19.66
N GLU A 739 -2.99 14.28 18.54
CA GLU A 739 -1.57 14.03 18.28
C GLU A 739 -0.65 14.63 19.32
N LEU A 740 -1.00 15.83 19.84
CA LEU A 740 -0.18 16.63 20.76
C LEU A 740 -0.68 16.60 22.22
N VAL A 741 -1.75 15.85 22.51
CA VAL A 741 -2.28 15.79 23.89
C VAL A 741 -1.31 15.07 24.81
N ASP A 742 -0.94 15.74 25.91
CA ASP A 742 -0.04 15.20 26.94
C ASP A 742 -0.74 14.22 27.89
N LYS A 743 0.04 13.38 28.56
CA LYS A 743 -0.48 12.40 29.54
C LYS A 743 -1.25 13.04 30.69
N GLU A 744 -0.83 14.21 31.11
CA GLU A 744 -1.49 14.96 32.20
C GLU A 744 -2.90 15.38 31.84
N ASN A 745 -3.15 15.64 30.58
CA ASN A 745 -4.44 16.06 30.04
C ASN A 745 -5.29 14.91 29.48
N ALA A 746 -4.71 13.71 29.33
CA ALA A 746 -5.40 12.57 28.71
C ALA A 746 -6.65 12.12 29.49
N ALA A 747 -6.66 12.23 30.80
CA ALA A 747 -7.79 11.83 31.63
C ALA A 747 -9.06 12.67 31.38
N ALA A 748 -8.92 13.92 30.94
CA ALA A 748 -10.04 14.77 30.58
C ALA A 748 -10.84 14.27 29.36
N TYR A 749 -10.24 13.41 28.57
CA TYR A 749 -10.87 12.82 27.37
C TYR A 749 -11.46 11.42 27.61
N ASN A 750 -11.47 10.91 28.85
CA ASN A 750 -12.12 9.65 29.18
C ASN A 750 -13.64 9.79 29.01
N GLY A 751 -14.22 8.90 28.20
CA GLY A 751 -15.61 9.00 27.76
C GLY A 751 -15.86 9.99 26.62
N ALA A 752 -14.80 10.64 26.10
CA ALA A 752 -14.92 11.57 24.98
C ALA A 752 -15.16 10.84 23.65
N TRP A 753 -15.89 11.50 22.77
CA TRP A 753 -16.06 11.06 21.39
C TRP A 753 -14.81 11.41 20.58
N MET A 754 -14.23 10.42 19.96
CA MET A 754 -13.00 10.53 19.19
C MET A 754 -13.14 9.82 17.84
N ALA A 755 -12.16 9.97 16.96
CA ALA A 755 -12.15 9.31 15.66
C ALA A 755 -10.80 8.66 15.39
N GLY A 756 -10.82 7.53 14.68
CA GLY A 756 -9.65 6.77 14.29
C GLY A 756 -10.01 5.65 13.31
N SER A 757 -9.04 4.81 12.96
CA SER A 757 -9.27 3.62 12.15
C SER A 757 -9.98 2.53 12.96
N TYR A 758 -10.82 1.74 12.32
CA TYR A 758 -11.53 0.64 12.96
C TYR A 758 -10.94 -0.73 12.59
N ILE A 759 -11.27 -1.77 13.37
CA ILE A 759 -10.97 -3.16 13.04
C ILE A 759 -11.98 -3.61 11.96
N ARG A 760 -11.49 -4.23 10.89
CA ARG A 760 -12.34 -4.73 9.80
C ARG A 760 -13.41 -5.68 10.39
N PRO A 761 -14.70 -5.51 10.07
CA PRO A 761 -15.75 -6.35 10.60
C PRO A 761 -15.65 -7.78 10.10
N PHE A 762 -16.32 -8.70 10.79
CA PHE A 762 -16.48 -10.10 10.35
C PHE A 762 -16.88 -10.16 8.89
N THR A 763 -16.13 -10.89 8.09
CA THR A 763 -16.34 -10.97 6.63
C THR A 763 -16.23 -12.42 6.17
N VAL A 764 -17.23 -12.90 5.43
CA VAL A 764 -17.21 -14.20 4.75
C VAL A 764 -17.03 -13.97 3.27
N GLU A 765 -16.01 -14.60 2.70
CA GLU A 765 -15.70 -14.54 1.27
C GLU A 765 -15.75 -15.93 0.64
N PHE A 766 -16.23 -16.02 -0.59
CA PHE A 766 -16.25 -17.24 -1.39
C PHE A 766 -15.55 -16.98 -2.72
N ALA A 767 -14.80 -17.99 -3.19
CA ALA A 767 -14.25 -17.93 -4.53
C ALA A 767 -14.33 -19.28 -5.23
N ALA A 768 -14.52 -19.21 -6.56
CA ALA A 768 -14.50 -20.34 -7.46
C ALA A 768 -13.45 -20.11 -8.54
N LYS A 769 -12.57 -21.09 -8.76
CA LYS A 769 -11.56 -21.08 -9.81
C LYS A 769 -11.85 -22.20 -10.80
N ILE A 770 -12.01 -21.83 -12.07
CA ILE A 770 -12.18 -22.76 -13.17
C ILE A 770 -10.91 -22.72 -14.03
N THR A 771 -10.34 -23.89 -14.31
CA THR A 771 -9.14 -24.01 -15.15
C THR A 771 -9.43 -24.90 -16.34
N CYS A 772 -9.15 -24.42 -17.55
CA CYS A 772 -9.25 -25.15 -18.80
C CYS A 772 -7.88 -25.31 -19.46
N LEU A 773 -7.61 -26.49 -19.96
CA LEU A 773 -6.37 -26.82 -20.65
C LEU A 773 -6.71 -27.45 -22.00
N LEU A 774 -6.20 -26.88 -23.11
CA LEU A 774 -6.21 -27.47 -24.42
C LEU A 774 -4.78 -27.82 -24.81
N TYR A 775 -4.52 -29.11 -24.95
CA TYR A 775 -3.22 -29.62 -25.40
C TYR A 775 -3.16 -29.68 -26.94
N THR A 776 -1.96 -29.57 -27.51
CA THR A 776 -1.72 -29.90 -28.91
C THR A 776 -1.92 -31.39 -29.08
N SER A 777 -2.91 -31.83 -29.89
CA SER A 777 -2.93 -33.21 -30.33
C SER A 777 -1.69 -33.48 -31.18
N PRO A 778 -0.96 -34.58 -31.00
CA PRO A 778 0.06 -34.99 -31.97
C PRO A 778 -0.57 -35.02 -33.37
N SER A 779 0.07 -34.40 -34.36
CA SER A 779 -0.43 -34.43 -35.74
C SER A 779 -0.47 -35.88 -36.21
N PRO A 780 -1.56 -36.36 -36.84
CA PRO A 780 -1.63 -37.71 -37.39
C PRO A 780 -0.57 -37.99 -38.47
N ARG A 781 0.18 -36.98 -38.90
CA ARG A 781 1.26 -37.11 -39.90
C ARG A 781 2.59 -37.65 -39.38
N ASP A 782 2.80 -37.70 -38.06
CA ASP A 782 4.06 -38.17 -37.49
C ASP A 782 4.09 -39.69 -37.24
N SER A 783 2.98 -40.40 -37.53
CA SER A 783 2.88 -41.86 -37.33
C SER A 783 3.11 -42.71 -38.59
N THR A 784 3.54 -42.12 -39.72
CA THR A 784 3.76 -42.84 -40.97
C THR A 784 5.15 -42.62 -41.58
N SER A 785 6.20 -42.74 -40.77
CA SER A 785 7.55 -42.96 -41.34
C SER A 785 8.38 -43.88 -40.47
N SER A 786 7.95 -45.15 -40.42
CA SER A 786 8.81 -46.26 -40.10
C SER A 786 8.45 -47.41 -41.05
N ARG A 787 9.06 -47.35 -42.20
CA ARG A 787 9.36 -48.54 -43.06
C ARG A 787 10.74 -48.38 -43.68
#